data_c0e4801ee584306e41efd9d666caece2
#
_entry.id   c0e4801ee584306e41efd9d666caece2
#
_cell.length_a   1.000
_cell.length_b   1.000
_cell.length_c   1.000
_cell.angle_alpha   90.00
_cell.angle_beta   90.00
_cell.angle_gamma   90.00
#
_symmetry.space_group_name_H-M   'P 1'
#
loop_
_entity.id
_entity.type
_entity.pdbx_description
1 polymer ?
#
loop_
_entity_poly.entity_id
_entity_poly.type
_entity_poly.pdbx_seq_one_letter_code
_entity_poly.pdbx_strand_id
1 'polypeptide(L)'
;MLLSYNWLKEFLPDLRKSPEEMVDFLSKHVAQVEGFKKLSLELNNKIVVGEILEINNHPNADKLHLVLVDIGKEKLKIVCGAHNIEKGQKVPLALPGAILHGNITIKTSMIRGAESRGMLCSEKELGIGTDDKGIYILSEDFKIGQSLIKALNLDDILFEIENKSITHRPDLFNHWGIAREIKAGLGLKSKIKEPKMAVLRGKQERLKVNIKIQKPNICSRYMAVVMDNIVVKSSSLEMQNRLRNLGIQPINNVVDIMNYVMLEVGQPLHSFDFDQISVNKAQPQIIIRNAQNKEKILALDQEKYELQKNDIVIANQKGAIALAGLIGGKNSGINDNTQRIVIESANFSPAGVRRTAWRLGLRTEAVLRFEKDLPLVLADFGLYRAIYLLQELIGAKIASRIYDVKSSSLSPKTFSIIFNFNRAEKFIGSKVSDQKIIKILQDLNCQIKKKSKEDILVVPPVYRPDLTLFEDLIEEIVRINGLDKIEPKPIKALLRPICFSSQFILERKIRQILIACGFDEVYNYAFTSQKGSAKITNPLNSEQNYLVESLKPGLIKNALKNIANFSEFNLFEVAKIFNPEEKRKVAGLLYAENKQIFSRAKGVLELIWRELGISLSKIIYKDSNIYLGKEKLGQIDVAQNKFVVFEMDINILLAQQKLVEKYSKISSYPLVKRDLAFLLDKKYTWLDISKVVSKINPLIKYLELFDVFDCSDHKKGANLEGKKSMAFHIIYQSMERTLNTKEIDKIQKEIIKVLQEKFGGQLRNF
;
A
#
# COMPACT_ATOMS: atom_id res chain seq x y z
N MET A 1 14.73 3.25 0.37
CA MET A 1 16.05 3.56 -0.24
C MET A 1 17.07 3.78 0.87
N LEU A 2 18.27 3.19 0.73
CA LEU A 2 19.34 3.41 1.69
C LEU A 2 20.23 4.59 1.27
N LEU A 3 20.63 5.40 2.25
CA LEU A 3 21.55 6.54 2.09
C LEU A 3 22.74 6.40 3.03
N SER A 4 23.94 6.53 2.49
CA SER A 4 25.18 6.57 3.25
C SER A 4 25.45 7.99 3.79
N TYR A 5 25.58 8.12 5.10
CA TYR A 5 25.90 9.41 5.73
C TYR A 5 27.32 9.89 5.37
N ASN A 6 28.27 8.97 5.29
CA ASN A 6 29.62 9.31 4.87
C ASN A 6 29.67 9.83 3.44
N TRP A 7 28.87 9.23 2.53
CA TRP A 7 28.78 9.72 1.17
C TRP A 7 28.10 11.10 1.07
N LEU A 8 27.08 11.36 1.91
CA LEU A 8 26.50 12.70 2.01
C LEU A 8 27.50 13.75 2.49
N LYS A 9 28.38 13.40 3.45
CA LYS A 9 29.49 14.29 3.91
C LYS A 9 30.53 14.57 2.84
N GLU A 10 30.76 13.66 1.90
CA GLU A 10 31.64 13.92 0.75
C GLU A 10 31.13 15.06 -0.11
N PHE A 11 29.79 15.14 -0.32
CA PHE A 11 29.15 16.27 -1.02
C PHE A 11 29.07 17.52 -0.15
N LEU A 12 28.88 17.37 1.16
CA LEU A 12 28.64 18.42 2.12
C LEU A 12 29.67 18.38 3.27
N PRO A 13 30.90 18.87 3.06
CA PRO A 13 31.94 18.84 4.09
C PRO A 13 31.60 19.54 5.39
N ASP A 14 30.67 20.49 5.38
CA ASP A 14 30.20 21.26 6.54
C ASP A 14 29.04 20.56 7.29
N LEU A 15 28.61 19.40 6.87
CA LEU A 15 27.55 18.63 7.54
C LEU A 15 28.07 18.08 8.86
N ARG A 16 27.54 18.63 10.01
CA ARG A 16 27.97 18.30 11.38
C ARG A 16 26.88 17.71 12.26
N LYS A 17 25.65 17.51 11.73
CA LYS A 17 24.55 16.99 12.49
C LYS A 17 24.80 15.55 12.96
N SER A 18 24.29 15.19 14.15
CA SER A 18 24.27 13.79 14.58
C SER A 18 23.32 12.97 13.69
N PRO A 19 23.40 11.62 13.71
CA PRO A 19 22.46 10.79 12.98
C PRO A 19 21.01 11.02 13.39
N GLU A 20 20.76 11.20 14.68
CA GLU A 20 19.44 11.45 15.25
C GLU A 20 18.89 12.80 14.77
N GLU A 21 19.71 13.85 14.80
CA GLU A 21 19.35 15.16 14.23
C GLU A 21 19.10 15.10 12.71
N MET A 22 19.82 14.22 12.00
CA MET A 22 19.58 14.03 10.57
C MET A 22 18.25 13.33 10.27
N VAL A 23 17.88 12.32 11.07
CA VAL A 23 16.56 11.67 10.98
C VAL A 23 15.44 12.69 11.18
N ASP A 24 15.52 13.51 12.23
CA ASP A 24 14.54 14.56 12.50
C ASP A 24 14.47 15.59 11.36
N PHE A 25 15.62 16.07 10.90
CA PHE A 25 15.70 17.02 9.80
C PHE A 25 15.13 16.46 8.48
N LEU A 26 15.57 15.26 8.08
CA LEU A 26 15.11 14.64 6.83
C LEU A 26 13.60 14.40 6.87
N SER A 27 13.08 13.86 7.98
CA SER A 27 11.64 13.59 8.14
C SER A 27 10.79 14.85 8.10
N LYS A 28 11.28 15.98 8.62
CA LYS A 28 10.54 17.25 8.63
C LYS A 28 10.62 18.04 7.32
N HIS A 29 11.72 17.90 6.57
CA HIS A 29 12.02 18.80 5.46
C HIS A 29 12.20 18.14 4.10
N VAL A 30 12.48 16.81 4.05
CA VAL A 30 12.83 16.12 2.80
C VAL A 30 11.97 14.91 2.55
N ALA A 31 12.08 13.90 3.41
CA ALA A 31 11.43 12.60 3.23
C ALA A 31 11.37 11.86 4.56
N GLN A 32 10.34 11.06 4.75
CA GLN A 32 10.22 10.21 5.94
C GLN A 32 11.38 9.24 6.04
N VAL A 33 12.01 9.19 7.21
CA VAL A 33 13.07 8.25 7.56
C VAL A 33 12.50 7.19 8.48
N GLU A 34 12.57 5.91 8.08
CA GLU A 34 12.07 4.79 8.88
C GLU A 34 13.03 4.43 10.02
N GLY A 35 14.31 4.74 9.87
CA GLY A 35 15.33 4.52 10.87
C GLY A 35 16.74 4.71 10.32
N PHE A 36 17.73 4.43 11.17
CA PHE A 36 19.12 4.38 10.75
C PHE A 36 19.86 3.20 11.37
N LYS A 37 20.89 2.70 10.68
CA LYS A 37 21.76 1.62 11.11
C LYS A 37 23.21 2.09 11.11
N LYS A 38 23.93 1.89 12.24
CA LYS A 38 25.40 2.06 12.32
C LYS A 38 26.05 0.75 11.92
N LEU A 39 26.87 0.76 10.88
CA LEU A 39 27.51 -0.44 10.34
C LEU A 39 28.67 -0.99 11.20
N SER A 40 29.33 -0.14 11.97
CA SER A 40 30.51 -0.50 12.75
C SER A 40 30.24 -1.24 14.06
N LEU A 41 28.98 -1.62 14.36
CA LEU A 41 28.62 -2.18 15.67
C LEU A 41 29.17 -3.60 15.95
N GLU A 42 29.58 -4.35 14.93
CA GLU A 42 30.07 -5.73 15.10
C GLU A 42 31.62 -5.81 15.14
N LEU A 43 32.31 -4.85 14.55
CA LEU A 43 33.77 -4.79 14.53
C LEU A 43 34.27 -3.68 15.46
N ASN A 44 35.33 -3.91 16.20
CA ASN A 44 35.96 -2.87 17.01
C ASN A 44 37.28 -2.37 16.39
N ASN A 45 37.80 -1.23 16.89
CA ASN A 45 39.02 -0.60 16.40
C ASN A 45 40.30 -1.40 16.61
N LYS A 46 40.25 -2.65 17.08
CA LYS A 46 41.37 -3.56 17.27
C LYS A 46 41.68 -4.42 16.06
N ILE A 47 41.04 -4.16 14.93
CA ILE A 47 41.40 -4.76 13.65
C ILE A 47 42.22 -3.72 12.88
N VAL A 48 43.44 -4.07 12.54
CA VAL A 48 44.41 -3.13 11.93
C VAL A 48 44.99 -3.69 10.63
N VAL A 49 45.53 -2.82 9.80
CA VAL A 49 46.32 -3.20 8.62
C VAL A 49 47.70 -3.64 9.08
N GLY A 50 48.07 -4.88 8.80
CA GLY A 50 49.39 -5.42 9.04
C GLY A 50 50.10 -5.75 7.70
N GLU A 51 51.42 -5.73 7.68
CA GLU A 51 52.25 -6.19 6.57
C GLU A 51 53.00 -7.49 6.92
N ILE A 52 52.92 -8.50 6.06
CA ILE A 52 53.62 -9.77 6.26
C ILE A 52 55.11 -9.59 5.95
N LEU A 53 55.95 -9.71 6.98
CA LEU A 53 57.40 -9.60 6.85
C LEU A 53 58.09 -10.94 6.55
N GLU A 54 57.66 -12.02 7.24
CA GLU A 54 58.25 -13.34 7.15
C GLU A 54 57.18 -14.42 7.29
N ILE A 55 57.38 -15.53 6.61
CA ILE A 55 56.53 -16.73 6.66
C ILE A 55 57.45 -17.94 6.88
N ASN A 56 57.24 -18.65 7.97
CA ASN A 56 57.96 -19.87 8.31
C ASN A 56 56.97 -21.02 8.52
N ASN A 57 57.39 -22.26 8.24
CA ASN A 57 56.55 -23.43 8.53
C ASN A 57 56.39 -23.63 10.04
N HIS A 58 55.21 -24.09 10.45
CA HIS A 58 54.93 -24.37 11.84
C HIS A 58 55.64 -25.68 12.27
N PRO A 59 56.40 -25.68 13.41
CA PRO A 59 57.19 -26.82 13.80
C PRO A 59 56.40 -28.11 14.07
N ASN A 60 55.15 -27.99 14.48
CA ASN A 60 54.30 -29.11 14.90
C ASN A 60 53.00 -29.26 14.05
N ALA A 61 52.95 -28.69 12.84
CA ALA A 61 51.75 -28.77 11.99
C ALA A 61 52.03 -28.41 10.52
N ASP A 62 51.87 -29.39 9.61
CA ASP A 62 52.20 -29.27 8.17
C ASP A 62 51.32 -28.26 7.42
N LYS A 63 50.13 -27.92 7.94
CA LYS A 63 49.15 -27.01 7.29
C LYS A 63 49.10 -25.61 7.91
N LEU A 64 50.03 -25.33 8.87
CA LEU A 64 50.07 -24.03 9.52
C LEU A 64 51.41 -23.34 9.25
N HIS A 65 51.37 -22.00 9.26
CA HIS A 65 52.52 -21.14 9.09
C HIS A 65 52.67 -20.21 10.30
N LEU A 66 53.91 -19.91 10.67
CA LEU A 66 54.29 -18.85 11.59
C LEU A 66 54.55 -17.59 10.78
N VAL A 67 53.69 -16.62 10.90
CA VAL A 67 53.76 -15.38 10.11
C VAL A 67 54.17 -14.23 11.03
N LEU A 68 55.23 -13.50 10.65
CA LEU A 68 55.61 -12.26 11.34
C LEU A 68 54.96 -11.08 10.64
N VAL A 69 54.12 -10.35 11.37
CA VAL A 69 53.30 -9.24 10.82
C VAL A 69 53.71 -7.93 11.51
N ASP A 70 54.04 -6.92 10.72
CA ASP A 70 54.29 -5.55 11.17
C ASP A 70 53.00 -4.76 11.24
N ILE A 71 52.76 -4.11 12.36
CA ILE A 71 51.60 -3.18 12.55
C ILE A 71 52.08 -1.73 12.81
N GLY A 72 53.33 -1.42 12.43
CA GLY A 72 53.93 -0.09 12.52
C GLY A 72 54.46 0.27 13.93
N LYS A 73 53.85 -0.20 14.99
CA LYS A 73 54.31 0.00 16.38
C LYS A 73 55.08 -1.18 16.90
N GLU A 74 54.78 -2.36 16.51
CA GLU A 74 55.36 -3.63 16.92
C GLU A 74 55.22 -4.70 15.84
N LYS A 75 55.98 -5.78 15.99
CA LYS A 75 55.92 -6.95 15.11
C LYS A 75 55.33 -8.13 15.89
N LEU A 76 54.30 -8.75 15.36
CA LEU A 76 53.53 -9.79 16.04
C LEU A 76 53.69 -11.14 15.31
N LYS A 77 53.84 -12.20 16.12
CA LYS A 77 53.84 -13.58 15.62
C LYS A 77 52.39 -14.08 15.57
N ILE A 78 51.95 -14.55 14.42
CA ILE A 78 50.61 -15.05 14.16
C ILE A 78 50.70 -16.45 13.57
N VAL A 79 49.90 -17.36 14.05
CA VAL A 79 49.70 -18.67 13.43
C VAL A 79 48.59 -18.57 12.41
N CYS A 80 48.89 -18.93 11.15
CA CYS A 80 47.91 -18.82 10.04
C CYS A 80 47.83 -20.14 9.27
N GLY A 81 46.64 -20.57 8.91
CA GLY A 81 46.33 -21.74 8.09
C GLY A 81 45.99 -21.44 6.63
N ALA A 82 45.99 -20.18 6.23
CA ALA A 82 45.64 -19.80 4.86
C ALA A 82 46.75 -20.08 3.88
N HIS A 83 46.42 -20.46 2.65
CA HIS A 83 47.35 -20.79 1.58
C HIS A 83 47.79 -19.61 0.71
N ASN A 84 47.08 -18.49 0.79
CA ASN A 84 47.25 -17.31 -0.06
C ASN A 84 48.09 -16.22 0.61
N ILE A 85 49.00 -16.59 1.53
CA ILE A 85 49.86 -15.65 2.25
C ILE A 85 51.19 -15.52 1.53
N GLU A 86 51.68 -14.29 1.28
CA GLU A 86 52.96 -13.97 0.68
C GLU A 86 53.64 -12.82 1.43
N LYS A 87 54.98 -12.82 1.40
CA LYS A 87 55.76 -11.73 2.00
C LYS A 87 55.48 -10.40 1.29
N GLY A 88 55.33 -9.33 2.06
CA GLY A 88 55.05 -7.98 1.56
C GLY A 88 53.54 -7.67 1.42
N GLN A 89 52.66 -8.66 1.52
CA GLN A 89 51.24 -8.41 1.46
C GLN A 89 50.71 -7.63 2.67
N LYS A 90 49.78 -6.70 2.41
CA LYS A 90 49.01 -6.04 3.46
C LYS A 90 47.74 -6.83 3.72
N VAL A 91 47.48 -7.08 4.98
CA VAL A 91 46.40 -7.99 5.45
C VAL A 91 45.69 -7.43 6.67
N PRO A 92 44.42 -7.75 6.87
CA PRO A 92 43.70 -7.41 8.10
C PRO A 92 44.16 -8.33 9.23
N LEU A 93 44.64 -7.71 10.31
CA LEU A 93 45.01 -8.38 11.55
C LEU A 93 44.11 -8.01 12.70
N ALA A 94 43.37 -8.98 13.21
CA ALA A 94 42.60 -8.85 14.43
C ALA A 94 43.49 -9.06 15.65
N LEU A 95 43.69 -8.02 16.46
CA LEU A 95 44.46 -8.02 17.69
C LEU A 95 43.67 -8.66 18.86
N PRO A 96 44.33 -9.09 19.94
CA PRO A 96 43.62 -9.58 21.14
C PRO A 96 42.61 -8.56 21.66
N GLY A 97 41.35 -9.03 21.84
CA GLY A 97 40.20 -8.22 22.20
C GLY A 97 39.49 -7.62 20.98
N ALA A 98 39.89 -7.95 19.74
CA ALA A 98 39.09 -7.69 18.55
C ALA A 98 37.80 -8.51 18.58
N ILE A 99 36.72 -7.92 18.09
CA ILE A 99 35.43 -8.60 17.90
C ILE A 99 35.24 -8.72 16.39
N LEU A 100 35.04 -9.94 15.91
CA LEU A 100 34.76 -10.26 14.51
C LEU A 100 33.25 -10.48 14.30
N HIS A 101 32.86 -10.63 13.03
CA HIS A 101 31.47 -10.94 12.68
C HIS A 101 31.01 -12.21 13.41
N GLY A 102 29.76 -12.21 13.90
CA GLY A 102 29.23 -13.28 14.76
C GLY A 102 29.71 -13.21 16.22
N ASN A 103 30.17 -12.05 16.69
CA ASN A 103 30.62 -11.80 18.07
C ASN A 103 31.81 -12.67 18.54
N ILE A 104 32.66 -13.08 17.61
CA ILE A 104 33.86 -13.86 17.92
C ILE A 104 34.94 -12.93 18.48
N THR A 105 35.31 -13.14 19.74
CA THR A 105 36.37 -12.35 20.39
C THR A 105 37.75 -13.03 20.24
N ILE A 106 38.69 -12.31 19.65
CA ILE A 106 40.07 -12.79 19.45
C ILE A 106 40.86 -12.67 20.77
N LYS A 107 41.60 -13.73 21.12
CA LYS A 107 42.45 -13.79 22.29
C LYS A 107 43.86 -14.27 21.86
N THR A 108 44.88 -13.95 22.66
CA THR A 108 46.18 -14.60 22.52
C THR A 108 45.99 -16.09 22.82
N SER A 109 46.44 -16.95 21.96
CA SER A 109 46.21 -18.40 22.00
C SER A 109 47.52 -19.18 21.71
N MET A 110 47.68 -20.33 22.39
CA MET A 110 48.70 -21.29 22.04
C MET A 110 48.13 -22.28 21.01
N ILE A 111 48.63 -22.24 19.81
CA ILE A 111 48.17 -23.10 18.72
C ILE A 111 49.29 -24.12 18.41
N ARG A 112 49.05 -25.38 18.72
CA ARG A 112 50.04 -26.47 18.55
C ARG A 112 51.43 -26.20 19.10
N GLY A 113 51.48 -25.46 20.24
CA GLY A 113 52.77 -25.14 20.90
C GLY A 113 53.42 -23.82 20.47
N ALA A 114 52.82 -23.06 19.54
CA ALA A 114 53.25 -21.73 19.17
C ALA A 114 52.26 -20.65 19.62
N GLU A 115 52.71 -19.54 20.14
CA GLU A 115 51.89 -18.40 20.56
C GLU A 115 51.44 -17.62 19.33
N SER A 116 50.13 -17.39 19.21
CA SER A 116 49.52 -16.48 18.24
C SER A 116 48.92 -15.26 18.96
N ARG A 117 49.42 -14.06 18.67
CA ARG A 117 48.98 -12.79 19.22
C ARG A 117 47.98 -12.07 18.32
N GLY A 118 46.98 -12.81 17.77
CA GLY A 118 45.97 -12.30 16.88
C GLY A 118 45.58 -13.29 15.80
N MET A 119 44.83 -12.84 14.81
CA MET A 119 44.34 -13.63 13.70
C MET A 119 44.31 -12.80 12.41
N LEU A 120 44.86 -13.37 11.32
CA LEU A 120 44.64 -12.84 9.96
C LEU A 120 43.24 -13.22 9.50
N CYS A 121 42.49 -12.26 8.97
CA CYS A 121 41.06 -12.43 8.73
C CYS A 121 40.74 -12.59 7.24
N SER A 122 39.75 -13.43 6.96
CA SER A 122 39.07 -13.55 5.66
C SER A 122 37.97 -12.49 5.53
N GLU A 123 37.40 -12.32 4.33
CA GLU A 123 36.23 -11.45 4.12
C GLU A 123 35.03 -11.86 4.99
N LYS A 124 34.78 -13.16 5.10
CA LYS A 124 33.65 -13.70 5.88
C LYS A 124 33.78 -13.43 7.39
N GLU A 125 34.99 -13.60 7.95
CA GLU A 125 35.27 -13.32 9.36
C GLU A 125 35.14 -11.83 9.68
N LEU A 126 35.43 -10.97 8.71
CA LEU A 126 35.22 -9.52 8.84
C LEU A 126 33.76 -9.10 8.57
N GLY A 127 32.90 -10.01 8.06
CA GLY A 127 31.52 -9.68 7.69
C GLY A 127 31.40 -8.75 6.47
N ILE A 128 32.49 -8.62 5.66
CA ILE A 128 32.53 -7.73 4.49
C ILE A 128 32.32 -8.48 3.15
N GLY A 129 32.23 -9.80 3.19
CA GLY A 129 32.02 -10.66 2.03
C GLY A 129 31.70 -12.10 2.44
N THR A 130 31.71 -13.00 1.47
CA THR A 130 31.37 -14.43 1.68
C THR A 130 32.57 -15.36 1.50
N ASP A 131 33.72 -14.84 1.07
CA ASP A 131 34.95 -15.66 0.83
C ASP A 131 35.60 -16.02 2.17
N ASP A 132 35.79 -17.33 2.39
CA ASP A 132 36.47 -17.92 3.54
C ASP A 132 37.64 -18.84 3.12
N LYS A 133 37.99 -18.88 1.83
CA LYS A 133 39.07 -19.78 1.30
C LYS A 133 40.49 -19.31 1.62
N GLY A 134 40.64 -18.06 2.03
CA GLY A 134 41.91 -17.48 2.40
C GLY A 134 41.78 -16.19 3.18
N ILE A 135 42.93 -15.59 3.55
CA ILE A 135 42.90 -14.26 4.17
C ILE A 135 42.56 -13.20 3.13
N TYR A 136 41.98 -12.10 3.60
CA TYR A 136 41.70 -10.95 2.76
C TYR A 136 43.00 -10.17 2.47
N ILE A 137 43.34 -9.96 1.19
CA ILE A 137 44.54 -9.22 0.78
C ILE A 137 44.16 -7.78 0.50
N LEU A 138 44.78 -6.85 1.24
CA LEU A 138 44.52 -5.41 1.14
C LEU A 138 45.39 -4.79 0.02
N SER A 139 44.94 -3.65 -0.53
CA SER A 139 45.73 -2.85 -1.47
C SER A 139 47.00 -2.30 -0.81
N GLU A 140 48.07 -2.15 -1.60
CA GLU A 140 49.35 -1.59 -1.17
C GLU A 140 49.25 -0.13 -0.65
N ASP A 141 48.17 0.59 -1.01
CA ASP A 141 47.97 2.01 -0.63
C ASP A 141 47.61 2.21 0.86
N PHE A 142 47.19 1.15 1.58
CA PHE A 142 46.83 1.27 2.99
C PHE A 142 48.06 1.46 3.89
N LYS A 143 47.90 2.30 4.93
CA LYS A 143 48.99 2.54 5.89
C LYS A 143 49.02 1.44 6.96
N ILE A 144 50.21 0.90 7.21
CA ILE A 144 50.45 -0.11 8.25
C ILE A 144 50.03 0.47 9.60
N GLY A 145 49.36 -0.34 10.42
CA GLY A 145 48.82 0.07 11.74
C GLY A 145 47.58 0.92 11.70
N GLN A 146 47.05 1.28 10.54
CA GLN A 146 45.77 1.97 10.40
C GLN A 146 44.64 1.05 10.83
N SER A 147 43.62 1.60 11.53
CA SER A 147 42.37 0.85 11.80
C SER A 147 41.72 0.42 10.50
N LEU A 148 41.43 -0.88 10.37
CA LEU A 148 40.81 -1.45 9.18
C LEU A 148 39.41 -0.81 8.91
N ILE A 149 38.66 -0.56 9.97
CA ILE A 149 37.34 0.08 9.88
C ILE A 149 37.42 1.43 9.16
N LYS A 150 38.41 2.24 9.53
CA LYS A 150 38.67 3.54 8.87
C LYS A 150 39.26 3.37 7.47
N ALA A 151 40.12 2.39 7.29
CA ALA A 151 40.76 2.10 6.00
C ALA A 151 39.72 1.69 4.92
N LEU A 152 38.74 0.91 5.29
CA LEU A 152 37.70 0.39 4.40
C LEU A 152 36.38 1.18 4.45
N ASN A 153 36.32 2.31 5.18
CA ASN A 153 35.09 3.10 5.38
C ASN A 153 33.91 2.25 5.88
N LEU A 154 34.17 1.32 6.82
CA LEU A 154 33.15 0.43 7.39
C LEU A 154 32.34 1.07 8.52
N ASP A 155 32.70 2.27 8.97
CA ASP A 155 32.06 3.04 10.04
C ASP A 155 30.94 3.96 9.49
N ASP A 156 30.19 3.51 8.51
CA ASP A 156 29.13 4.29 7.90
C ASP A 156 27.83 4.22 8.69
N ILE A 157 26.97 5.19 8.45
CA ILE A 157 25.60 5.25 8.97
C ILE A 157 24.65 5.26 7.77
N LEU A 158 23.73 4.31 7.75
CA LEU A 158 22.75 4.19 6.70
C LEU A 158 21.39 4.70 7.21
N PHE A 159 20.82 5.65 6.50
CA PHE A 159 19.43 6.07 6.69
C PHE A 159 18.52 5.30 5.74
N GLU A 160 17.39 4.82 6.25
CA GLU A 160 16.36 4.19 5.45
C GLU A 160 15.25 5.19 5.12
N ILE A 161 15.22 5.63 3.86
CA ILE A 161 14.21 6.59 3.37
C ILE A 161 12.99 5.83 2.84
N GLU A 162 11.79 6.22 3.27
CA GLU A 162 10.55 5.70 2.73
C GLU A 162 10.32 6.21 1.30
N ASN A 163 10.35 5.28 0.34
CA ASN A 163 10.25 5.63 -1.08
C ASN A 163 8.91 6.28 -1.47
N LYS A 164 7.82 6.02 -0.72
CA LYS A 164 6.50 6.60 -0.99
C LYS A 164 6.48 8.11 -0.76
N SER A 165 7.22 8.60 0.23
CA SER A 165 7.27 10.03 0.58
C SER A 165 7.91 10.89 -0.51
N ILE A 166 8.75 10.31 -1.38
CA ILE A 166 9.47 10.99 -2.46
C ILE A 166 9.06 10.52 -3.87
N THR A 167 7.91 9.85 -4.01
CA THR A 167 7.48 9.30 -5.31
C THR A 167 7.35 10.36 -6.41
N HIS A 168 6.98 11.58 -6.09
CA HIS A 168 6.88 12.73 -7.00
C HIS A 168 8.22 13.44 -7.26
N ARG A 169 9.30 13.03 -6.57
CA ARG A 169 10.63 13.62 -6.60
C ARG A 169 11.66 12.65 -7.18
N PRO A 170 11.64 12.41 -8.52
CA PRO A 170 12.60 11.48 -9.15
C PRO A 170 14.06 11.91 -8.98
N ASP A 171 14.31 13.18 -8.75
CA ASP A 171 15.62 13.76 -8.48
C ASP A 171 16.22 13.38 -7.12
N LEU A 172 15.43 12.79 -6.20
CA LEU A 172 15.87 12.42 -4.86
C LEU A 172 16.23 10.93 -4.69
N PHE A 173 16.04 10.10 -5.71
CA PHE A 173 16.41 8.68 -5.62
C PHE A 173 17.93 8.44 -5.73
N ASN A 174 18.75 9.34 -5.13
CA ASN A 174 20.20 9.32 -5.16
C ASN A 174 20.82 10.22 -4.08
N HIS A 175 22.14 10.02 -3.84
CA HIS A 175 22.85 10.77 -2.80
C HIS A 175 23.05 12.25 -3.14
N TRP A 176 23.37 12.56 -4.40
CA TRP A 176 23.61 13.95 -4.83
C TRP A 176 22.32 14.81 -4.76
N GLY A 177 21.17 14.23 -5.13
CA GLY A 177 19.87 14.89 -5.00
C GLY A 177 19.51 15.21 -3.55
N ILE A 178 19.65 14.21 -2.67
CA ILE A 178 19.42 14.40 -1.22
C ILE A 178 20.41 15.42 -0.63
N ALA A 179 21.68 15.40 -1.05
CA ALA A 179 22.65 16.38 -0.58
C ALA A 179 22.24 17.83 -0.95
N ARG A 180 21.66 18.05 -2.14
CA ARG A 180 21.10 19.36 -2.53
C ARG A 180 19.99 19.83 -1.60
N GLU A 181 19.07 18.91 -1.24
CA GLU A 181 17.98 19.20 -0.29
C GLU A 181 18.50 19.53 1.11
N ILE A 182 19.44 18.72 1.61
CA ILE A 182 20.07 18.97 2.91
C ILE A 182 20.73 20.34 2.93
N LYS A 183 21.47 20.69 1.87
CA LYS A 183 22.12 22.01 1.75
C LYS A 183 21.10 23.15 1.82
N ALA A 184 20.03 23.05 1.04
CA ALA A 184 18.99 24.08 1.00
C ALA A 184 18.28 24.21 2.34
N GLY A 185 17.85 23.09 2.95
CA GLY A 185 17.09 23.08 4.20
C GLY A 185 17.90 23.49 5.43
N LEU A 186 19.20 23.15 5.48
CA LEU A 186 20.10 23.57 6.57
C LEU A 186 20.73 24.94 6.31
N GLY A 187 20.58 25.51 5.09
CA GLY A 187 21.21 26.79 4.72
C GLY A 187 22.73 26.73 4.78
N LEU A 188 23.35 25.61 4.41
CA LEU A 188 24.81 25.45 4.47
C LEU A 188 25.49 26.42 3.50
N LYS A 189 26.56 27.10 3.98
CA LYS A 189 27.27 28.13 3.21
C LYS A 189 28.25 27.53 2.19
N SER A 190 28.80 26.35 2.45
CA SER A 190 29.72 25.70 1.53
C SER A 190 29.06 25.35 0.20
N LYS A 191 29.82 25.40 -0.88
CA LYS A 191 29.37 24.84 -2.16
C LYS A 191 29.29 23.34 -2.05
N ILE A 192 28.25 22.75 -2.60
CA ILE A 192 28.17 21.32 -2.75
C ILE A 192 29.31 20.84 -3.68
N LYS A 193 30.00 19.78 -3.28
CA LYS A 193 30.99 19.15 -4.18
C LYS A 193 30.24 18.37 -5.26
N GLU A 194 30.25 18.89 -6.48
CA GLU A 194 29.61 18.21 -7.59
C GLU A 194 30.41 16.99 -8.04
N PRO A 195 29.72 15.88 -8.48
CA PRO A 195 30.39 14.78 -9.12
C PRO A 195 31.21 15.25 -10.34
N LYS A 196 32.46 14.82 -10.43
CA LYS A 196 33.30 15.16 -11.60
C LYS A 196 32.73 14.46 -12.84
N MET A 197 32.58 15.19 -13.92
CA MET A 197 32.05 14.72 -15.21
C MET A 197 33.16 14.70 -16.27
N ALA A 198 33.04 13.80 -17.24
CA ALA A 198 33.96 13.76 -18.35
C ALA A 198 33.87 15.01 -19.21
N VAL A 199 35.01 15.58 -19.58
CA VAL A 199 35.14 16.66 -20.57
C VAL A 199 35.56 16.03 -21.89
N LEU A 200 34.69 16.08 -22.87
CA LEU A 200 34.99 15.50 -24.18
C LEU A 200 35.89 16.42 -24.98
N ARG A 201 37.05 15.89 -25.41
CA ARG A 201 37.98 16.62 -26.28
C ARG A 201 38.13 15.85 -27.59
N GLY A 202 37.82 16.49 -28.71
CA GLY A 202 38.04 15.98 -30.08
C GLY A 202 36.91 15.07 -30.60
N LYS A 203 36.86 14.87 -31.92
CA LYS A 203 35.94 13.93 -32.59
C LYS A 203 36.63 12.56 -32.66
N GLN A 204 36.29 11.64 -31.79
CA GLN A 204 36.72 10.26 -31.91
C GLN A 204 35.54 9.43 -32.46
N GLU A 205 35.72 8.82 -33.61
CA GLU A 205 34.68 8.03 -34.27
C GLU A 205 35.29 6.77 -34.94
N ARG A 206 36.07 6.01 -34.13
CA ARG A 206 36.69 4.74 -34.57
C ARG A 206 35.66 3.61 -34.66
N LEU A 207 34.71 3.62 -33.74
CA LEU A 207 33.63 2.63 -33.67
C LEU A 207 32.29 3.32 -33.81
N LYS A 208 31.35 2.63 -34.42
CA LYS A 208 30.01 3.18 -34.72
C LYS A 208 28.92 2.25 -34.19
N VAL A 209 27.82 2.83 -33.72
CA VAL A 209 26.57 2.11 -33.35
C VAL A 209 25.42 2.78 -34.06
N ASN A 210 24.47 2.00 -34.56
CA ASN A 210 23.25 2.54 -35.12
C ASN A 210 22.12 2.43 -34.08
N ILE A 211 21.50 3.56 -33.70
CA ILE A 211 20.49 3.61 -32.66
C ILE A 211 19.18 4.08 -33.26
N LYS A 212 18.09 3.33 -33.02
CA LYS A 212 16.76 3.67 -33.51
C LYS A 212 15.70 3.50 -32.41
N ILE A 213 14.95 4.54 -32.13
CA ILE A 213 13.75 4.49 -31.31
C ILE A 213 12.55 4.30 -32.27
N GLN A 214 11.81 3.17 -32.16
CA GLN A 214 10.70 2.90 -33.06
C GLN A 214 9.46 3.78 -32.76
N LYS A 215 9.18 4.04 -31.49
CA LYS A 215 8.02 4.85 -31.08
C LYS A 215 8.42 5.87 -30.03
N PRO A 216 7.99 7.14 -30.19
CA PRO A 216 8.34 8.21 -29.26
C PRO A 216 7.88 7.99 -27.81
N ASN A 217 6.74 7.33 -27.63
CA ASN A 217 6.09 7.13 -26.33
C ASN A 217 6.68 5.99 -25.46
N ILE A 218 7.63 5.21 -26.00
CA ILE A 218 8.27 4.14 -25.21
C ILE A 218 9.63 4.54 -24.66
N CYS A 219 10.31 5.49 -25.31
CA CYS A 219 11.59 6.02 -24.89
C CYS A 219 11.72 7.48 -25.33
N SER A 220 11.84 8.38 -24.37
CA SER A 220 11.90 9.82 -24.62
C SER A 220 13.28 10.26 -25.07
N ARG A 221 14.33 9.63 -24.55
CA ARG A 221 15.73 9.91 -24.87
C ARG A 221 16.56 8.63 -24.70
N TYR A 222 17.47 8.41 -25.62
CA TYR A 222 18.44 7.32 -25.55
C TYR A 222 19.83 7.84 -25.90
N MET A 223 20.72 7.85 -24.91
CA MET A 223 22.12 8.24 -25.10
C MET A 223 22.99 7.00 -25.05
N ALA A 224 24.04 6.97 -25.88
CA ALA A 224 25.02 5.93 -25.83
C ALA A 224 26.42 6.43 -26.26
N VAL A 225 27.43 5.72 -25.77
CA VAL A 225 28.83 5.90 -26.20
C VAL A 225 29.55 4.56 -26.22
N VAL A 226 30.47 4.36 -27.15
CA VAL A 226 31.35 3.21 -27.18
C VAL A 226 32.66 3.55 -26.47
N MET A 227 33.04 2.69 -25.52
CA MET A 227 34.35 2.74 -24.87
C MET A 227 35.16 1.51 -25.25
N ASP A 228 36.45 1.66 -25.44
CA ASP A 228 37.39 0.58 -25.65
C ASP A 228 38.49 0.57 -24.58
N ASN A 229 39.46 -0.35 -24.73
CA ASN A 229 40.53 -0.56 -23.75
C ASN A 229 39.96 -0.93 -22.36
N ILE A 230 38.88 -1.70 -22.35
CA ILE A 230 38.28 -2.21 -21.12
C ILE A 230 39.06 -3.42 -20.65
N VAL A 231 39.42 -3.44 -19.37
CA VAL A 231 39.95 -4.61 -18.67
C VAL A 231 39.00 -4.92 -17.54
N VAL A 232 38.24 -6.02 -17.67
CA VAL A 232 37.28 -6.45 -16.66
C VAL A 232 38.02 -7.08 -15.49
N LYS A 233 37.80 -6.56 -14.28
CA LYS A 233 38.37 -7.05 -13.03
C LYS A 233 37.48 -6.65 -11.86
N SER A 234 37.79 -7.10 -10.67
CA SER A 234 37.11 -6.60 -9.47
C SER A 234 37.25 -5.09 -9.32
N SER A 235 36.24 -4.39 -8.88
CA SER A 235 36.29 -2.97 -8.54
C SER A 235 37.13 -2.73 -7.27
N SER A 236 37.49 -1.48 -7.01
CA SER A 236 38.17 -1.11 -5.77
C SER A 236 37.33 -1.49 -4.55
N LEU A 237 37.97 -1.83 -3.45
CA LEU A 237 37.28 -2.20 -2.19
C LEU A 237 36.34 -1.12 -1.69
N GLU A 238 36.74 0.14 -1.82
CA GLU A 238 35.90 1.27 -1.45
C GLU A 238 34.59 1.26 -2.23
N MET A 239 34.65 1.03 -3.55
CA MET A 239 33.43 0.93 -4.37
C MET A 239 32.61 -0.30 -4.01
N GLN A 240 33.26 -1.46 -3.84
CA GLN A 240 32.57 -2.68 -3.44
C GLN A 240 31.84 -2.52 -2.09
N ASN A 241 32.51 -1.99 -1.07
CA ASN A 241 31.93 -1.79 0.25
C ASN A 241 30.78 -0.78 0.20
N ARG A 242 30.93 0.30 -0.57
CA ARG A 242 29.87 1.30 -0.75
C ARG A 242 28.61 0.69 -1.39
N LEU A 243 28.77 -0.15 -2.40
CA LEU A 243 27.67 -0.87 -3.04
C LEU A 243 27.04 -1.89 -2.09
N ARG A 244 27.83 -2.73 -1.40
CA ARG A 244 27.34 -3.72 -0.43
C ARG A 244 26.55 -3.07 0.70
N ASN A 245 27.06 -1.97 1.25
CA ASN A 245 26.38 -1.22 2.30
C ASN A 245 25.00 -0.71 1.86
N LEU A 246 24.84 -0.41 0.58
CA LEU A 246 23.58 0.04 -0.02
C LEU A 246 22.75 -1.09 -0.64
N GLY A 247 23.10 -2.35 -0.34
CA GLY A 247 22.32 -3.53 -0.75
C GLY A 247 22.57 -4.01 -2.17
N ILE A 248 23.62 -3.53 -2.85
CA ILE A 248 24.00 -3.96 -4.20
C ILE A 248 25.23 -4.88 -4.14
N GLN A 249 25.09 -6.10 -4.65
CA GLN A 249 26.20 -7.04 -4.74
C GLN A 249 27.18 -6.60 -5.83
N PRO A 250 28.47 -6.37 -5.53
CA PRO A 250 29.51 -6.08 -6.52
C PRO A 250 29.71 -7.27 -7.48
N ILE A 251 29.98 -6.97 -8.75
CA ILE A 251 30.17 -7.97 -9.81
C ILE A 251 31.53 -7.80 -10.47
N ASN A 252 31.75 -6.67 -11.12
CA ASN A 252 33.00 -6.29 -11.74
C ASN A 252 33.08 -4.76 -11.89
N ASN A 253 34.28 -4.25 -12.18
CA ASN A 253 34.54 -2.80 -12.26
C ASN A 253 33.62 -2.03 -13.24
N VAL A 254 33.15 -2.66 -14.31
CA VAL A 254 32.28 -2.01 -15.30
C VAL A 254 30.86 -1.92 -14.75
N VAL A 255 30.27 -3.05 -14.30
CA VAL A 255 28.90 -3.10 -13.76
C VAL A 255 28.79 -2.30 -12.48
N ASP A 256 29.80 -2.36 -11.62
CA ASP A 256 29.82 -1.65 -10.34
C ASP A 256 29.88 -0.13 -10.54
N ILE A 257 30.61 0.37 -11.56
CA ILE A 257 30.57 1.78 -11.93
C ILE A 257 29.17 2.20 -12.38
N MET A 258 28.44 1.39 -13.15
CA MET A 258 27.07 1.71 -13.57
C MET A 258 26.14 1.81 -12.34
N ASN A 259 26.24 0.86 -11.42
CA ASN A 259 25.47 0.85 -10.17
C ASN A 259 25.85 2.03 -9.24
N TYR A 260 27.15 2.32 -9.13
CA TYR A 260 27.65 3.45 -8.36
C TYR A 260 27.06 4.78 -8.87
N VAL A 261 27.10 5.01 -10.18
CA VAL A 261 26.55 6.23 -10.80
C VAL A 261 25.04 6.32 -10.58
N MET A 262 24.32 5.22 -10.70
CA MET A 262 22.89 5.18 -10.40
C MET A 262 22.60 5.62 -8.95
N LEU A 263 23.37 5.17 -7.97
CA LEU A 263 23.22 5.56 -6.56
C LEU A 263 23.69 6.98 -6.28
N GLU A 264 24.70 7.45 -7.05
CA GLU A 264 25.28 8.78 -6.89
C GLU A 264 24.37 9.89 -7.45
N VAL A 265 23.96 9.77 -8.73
CA VAL A 265 23.25 10.82 -9.48
C VAL A 265 21.81 10.50 -9.87
N GLY A 266 21.36 9.25 -9.65
CA GLY A 266 19.95 8.85 -9.85
C GLY A 266 19.61 8.31 -11.25
N GLN A 267 20.55 8.26 -12.17
CA GLN A 267 20.35 7.72 -13.52
C GLN A 267 20.79 6.26 -13.59
N PRO A 268 19.85 5.30 -13.79
CA PRO A 268 20.26 3.94 -14.09
C PRO A 268 20.96 3.85 -15.45
N LEU A 269 22.05 3.12 -15.49
CA LEU A 269 22.85 2.88 -16.66
C LEU A 269 22.95 1.39 -16.95
N HIS A 270 23.17 1.04 -18.21
CA HIS A 270 23.50 -0.31 -18.61
C HIS A 270 24.73 -0.33 -19.52
N SER A 271 25.47 -1.43 -19.50
CA SER A 271 26.61 -1.65 -20.37
C SER A 271 26.45 -2.95 -21.15
N PHE A 272 26.52 -2.86 -22.47
CA PHE A 272 26.53 -4.00 -23.37
C PHE A 272 27.96 -4.30 -23.82
N ASP A 273 28.28 -5.58 -23.96
CA ASP A 273 29.45 -5.99 -24.69
C ASP A 273 29.28 -5.67 -26.18
N PHE A 274 30.13 -4.77 -26.72
CA PHE A 274 30.07 -4.30 -28.10
C PHE A 274 30.14 -5.44 -29.11
N ASP A 275 30.99 -6.44 -28.86
CA ASP A 275 31.21 -7.55 -29.76
C ASP A 275 30.08 -8.56 -29.74
N GLN A 276 29.48 -8.80 -28.60
CA GLN A 276 28.32 -9.70 -28.45
C GLN A 276 27.05 -9.13 -29.08
N ILE A 277 26.82 -7.83 -28.99
CA ILE A 277 25.65 -7.23 -29.64
C ILE A 277 25.84 -7.03 -31.15
N SER A 278 27.05 -7.17 -31.66
CA SER A 278 27.37 -7.13 -33.10
C SER A 278 26.95 -8.44 -33.78
N VAL A 279 26.19 -8.34 -34.85
CA VAL A 279 25.71 -9.49 -35.60
C VAL A 279 26.63 -9.66 -36.83
N ASN A 280 27.26 -10.85 -37.01
CA ASN A 280 28.15 -11.18 -38.14
C ASN A 280 29.29 -10.18 -38.32
N LYS A 281 29.88 -9.66 -37.22
CA LYS A 281 30.92 -8.62 -37.23
C LYS A 281 30.52 -7.31 -37.91
N ALA A 282 29.23 -7.11 -38.18
CA ALA A 282 28.69 -5.85 -38.67
C ALA A 282 28.59 -4.81 -37.58
N GLN A 283 28.44 -3.54 -37.95
CA GLN A 283 28.15 -2.45 -37.01
C GLN A 283 26.98 -2.77 -36.11
N PRO A 284 27.10 -2.68 -34.76
CA PRO A 284 26.00 -2.96 -33.84
C PRO A 284 24.81 -2.07 -34.12
N GLN A 285 23.63 -2.65 -34.04
CA GLN A 285 22.36 -1.93 -34.10
C GLN A 285 21.63 -2.10 -32.79
N ILE A 286 21.19 -1.00 -32.20
CA ILE A 286 20.35 -0.94 -31.00
C ILE A 286 18.99 -0.37 -31.38
N ILE A 287 17.95 -1.17 -31.21
CA ILE A 287 16.57 -0.82 -31.56
C ILE A 287 15.75 -0.83 -30.29
N ILE A 288 15.22 0.33 -29.89
CA ILE A 288 14.26 0.44 -28.81
C ILE A 288 12.85 0.28 -29.40
N ARG A 289 12.17 -0.80 -29.02
CA ARG A 289 10.86 -1.18 -29.57
C ARG A 289 9.97 -1.86 -28.56
N ASN A 290 8.71 -2.02 -28.90
CA ASN A 290 7.86 -2.96 -28.18
C ASN A 290 8.28 -4.41 -28.52
N ALA A 291 8.13 -5.31 -27.55
CA ALA A 291 8.35 -6.73 -27.75
C ALA A 291 7.36 -7.31 -28.78
N GLN A 292 7.75 -8.37 -29.47
CA GLN A 292 6.85 -9.20 -30.23
C GLN A 292 6.03 -10.08 -29.29
N ASN A 293 4.85 -10.51 -29.72
CA ASN A 293 4.02 -11.37 -28.87
C ASN A 293 4.71 -12.72 -28.64
N LYS A 294 4.82 -13.12 -27.37
CA LYS A 294 5.54 -14.36 -26.94
C LYS A 294 7.04 -14.37 -27.26
N GLU A 295 7.63 -13.22 -27.53
CA GLU A 295 9.10 -13.10 -27.63
C GLU A 295 9.72 -13.54 -26.30
N LYS A 296 10.84 -14.26 -26.36
CA LYS A 296 11.50 -14.79 -25.15
C LYS A 296 12.87 -14.16 -24.98
N ILE A 297 13.22 -13.85 -23.75
CA ILE A 297 14.55 -13.37 -23.37
C ILE A 297 15.07 -14.18 -22.19
N LEU A 298 16.35 -14.57 -22.25
CA LEU A 298 17.09 -15.10 -21.10
C LEU A 298 17.81 -13.91 -20.45
N ALA A 299 17.43 -13.56 -19.23
CA ALA A 299 17.95 -12.40 -18.54
C ALA A 299 19.20 -12.72 -17.68
N LEU A 300 19.82 -11.68 -17.09
CA LEU A 300 21.03 -11.79 -16.27
C LEU A 300 20.81 -12.58 -14.97
N ASP A 301 19.59 -12.63 -14.46
CA ASP A 301 19.17 -13.48 -13.33
C ASP A 301 19.02 -14.96 -13.67
N GLN A 302 19.32 -15.33 -14.93
CA GLN A 302 19.22 -16.66 -15.52
C GLN A 302 17.77 -17.16 -15.74
N GLU A 303 16.79 -16.32 -15.50
CA GLU A 303 15.38 -16.63 -15.76
C GLU A 303 14.99 -16.34 -17.22
N LYS A 304 14.02 -17.13 -17.73
CA LYS A 304 13.46 -16.96 -19.08
C LYS A 304 12.12 -16.25 -18.98
N TYR A 305 12.03 -15.06 -19.55
CA TYR A 305 10.80 -14.27 -19.55
C TYR A 305 10.09 -14.36 -20.90
N GLU A 306 8.79 -14.63 -20.86
CA GLU A 306 7.93 -14.52 -22.03
C GLU A 306 7.29 -13.13 -22.07
N LEU A 307 7.47 -12.43 -23.19
CA LEU A 307 7.13 -11.02 -23.34
C LEU A 307 5.78 -10.83 -24.02
N GLN A 308 5.15 -9.69 -23.72
CA GLN A 308 3.90 -9.23 -24.33
C GLN A 308 4.14 -8.01 -25.22
N LYS A 309 3.22 -7.74 -26.15
CA LYS A 309 3.31 -6.61 -27.11
C LYS A 309 3.56 -5.23 -26.49
N ASN A 310 3.24 -5.04 -25.21
CA ASN A 310 3.40 -3.74 -24.54
C ASN A 310 4.70 -3.64 -23.73
N ASP A 311 5.47 -4.71 -23.65
CA ASP A 311 6.77 -4.67 -22.97
C ASP A 311 7.77 -3.92 -23.85
N ILE A 312 8.64 -3.14 -23.21
CA ILE A 312 9.66 -2.37 -23.92
C ILE A 312 10.96 -3.19 -23.90
N VAL A 313 11.54 -3.39 -25.07
CA VAL A 313 12.81 -4.10 -25.20
C VAL A 313 13.84 -3.25 -25.91
N ILE A 314 15.08 -3.48 -25.54
CA ILE A 314 16.24 -3.11 -26.33
C ILE A 314 16.61 -4.35 -27.14
N ALA A 315 16.70 -4.20 -28.45
CA ALA A 315 16.90 -5.30 -29.38
C ALA A 315 18.05 -5.02 -30.37
N ASN A 316 18.67 -6.05 -30.88
CA ASN A 316 19.52 -6.00 -32.07
C ASN A 316 18.79 -6.67 -33.27
N GLN A 317 19.52 -6.99 -34.33
CA GLN A 317 18.96 -7.65 -35.52
C GLN A 317 18.47 -9.09 -35.24
N LYS A 318 18.94 -9.76 -34.17
CA LYS A 318 18.56 -11.14 -33.81
C LYS A 318 17.35 -11.21 -32.88
N GLY A 319 17.11 -10.18 -32.08
CA GLY A 319 16.01 -10.17 -31.11
C GLY A 319 16.29 -9.28 -29.91
N ALA A 320 15.50 -9.45 -28.85
CA ALA A 320 15.66 -8.70 -27.60
C ALA A 320 16.99 -9.05 -26.90
N ILE A 321 17.74 -8.01 -26.53
CA ILE A 321 19.00 -8.09 -25.78
C ILE A 321 18.89 -7.55 -24.36
N ALA A 322 17.82 -6.82 -24.03
CA ALA A 322 17.50 -6.40 -22.69
C ALA A 322 16.00 -6.07 -22.55
N LEU A 323 15.46 -6.20 -21.34
CA LEU A 323 14.19 -5.58 -20.96
C LEU A 323 14.47 -4.14 -20.53
N ALA A 324 13.98 -3.18 -21.31
CA ALA A 324 14.33 -1.77 -21.15
C ALA A 324 13.97 -1.22 -19.76
N GLY A 325 14.97 -0.77 -19.03
CA GLY A 325 14.81 -0.21 -17.68
C GLY A 325 14.53 -1.25 -16.58
N LEU A 326 14.54 -2.56 -16.88
CA LEU A 326 14.30 -3.63 -15.92
C LEU A 326 15.56 -4.48 -15.65
N ILE A 327 16.01 -5.22 -16.68
CA ILE A 327 17.13 -6.16 -16.56
C ILE A 327 17.78 -6.41 -17.91
N GLY A 328 19.11 -6.55 -17.94
CA GLY A 328 19.86 -6.92 -19.12
C GLY A 328 19.68 -8.38 -19.54
N GLY A 329 19.93 -8.68 -20.80
CA GLY A 329 19.96 -10.05 -21.32
C GLY A 329 21.31 -10.72 -21.09
N LYS A 330 21.32 -12.03 -20.82
CA LYS A 330 22.53 -12.82 -20.57
C LYS A 330 23.53 -12.76 -21.73
N ASN A 331 23.03 -12.79 -22.97
CA ASN A 331 23.88 -12.88 -24.17
C ASN A 331 24.42 -11.51 -24.63
N SER A 332 24.23 -10.45 -23.90
CA SER A 332 24.72 -9.10 -24.23
C SER A 332 25.52 -8.49 -23.07
N GLY A 333 25.61 -9.21 -21.95
CA GLY A 333 26.28 -8.74 -20.72
C GLY A 333 27.81 -8.75 -20.81
N ILE A 334 28.42 -8.03 -19.88
CA ILE A 334 29.85 -7.96 -19.69
C ILE A 334 30.39 -9.27 -19.13
N ASN A 335 31.49 -9.74 -19.66
CA ASN A 335 32.25 -10.91 -19.20
C ASN A 335 33.75 -10.63 -19.13
N ASP A 336 34.54 -11.56 -18.60
CA ASP A 336 35.99 -11.38 -18.34
C ASP A 336 36.82 -11.07 -19.62
N ASN A 337 36.33 -11.44 -20.80
CA ASN A 337 36.99 -11.20 -22.08
C ASN A 337 36.52 -9.91 -22.77
N THR A 338 35.58 -9.15 -22.17
CA THR A 338 35.07 -7.93 -22.77
C THR A 338 36.12 -6.84 -22.84
N GLN A 339 36.43 -6.35 -24.04
CA GLN A 339 37.36 -5.27 -24.27
C GLN A 339 36.74 -3.98 -24.74
N ARG A 340 35.50 -4.05 -25.25
CA ARG A 340 34.75 -2.92 -25.79
C ARG A 340 33.30 -2.96 -25.25
N ILE A 341 32.80 -1.81 -24.82
CA ILE A 341 31.45 -1.73 -24.28
C ILE A 341 30.66 -0.61 -24.93
N VAL A 342 29.35 -0.77 -24.97
CA VAL A 342 28.42 0.32 -25.25
C VAL A 342 27.74 0.68 -23.93
N ILE A 343 27.93 1.91 -23.47
CA ILE A 343 27.20 2.45 -22.30
C ILE A 343 25.90 3.01 -22.78
N GLU A 344 24.82 2.64 -22.09
CA GLU A 344 23.47 3.16 -22.25
C GLU A 344 23.11 4.10 -21.12
N SER A 345 22.52 5.24 -21.46
CA SER A 345 21.84 6.14 -20.52
C SER A 345 20.54 6.63 -21.17
N ALA A 346 19.40 6.19 -20.63
CA ALA A 346 18.11 6.39 -21.32
C ALA A 346 16.98 6.86 -20.38
N ASN A 347 15.90 7.35 -20.99
CA ASN A 347 14.65 7.66 -20.31
C ASN A 347 13.53 6.84 -20.96
N PHE A 348 13.14 5.75 -20.33
CA PHE A 348 12.04 4.88 -20.78
C PHE A 348 10.70 5.36 -20.23
N SER A 349 9.61 4.95 -20.89
CA SER A 349 8.25 5.23 -20.44
C SER A 349 8.00 4.67 -19.03
N PRO A 350 7.72 5.51 -18.02
CA PRO A 350 7.52 5.06 -16.63
C PRO A 350 6.38 4.06 -16.50
N ALA A 351 5.26 4.33 -17.20
CA ALA A 351 4.10 3.44 -17.21
C ALA A 351 4.40 2.08 -17.87
N GLY A 352 5.26 2.07 -18.93
CA GLY A 352 5.71 0.86 -19.60
C GLY A 352 6.57 0.01 -18.68
N VAL A 353 7.61 0.62 -18.08
CA VAL A 353 8.51 -0.05 -17.14
C VAL A 353 7.73 -0.61 -15.94
N ARG A 354 6.90 0.21 -15.29
CA ARG A 354 6.11 -0.20 -14.11
C ARG A 354 5.19 -1.38 -14.41
N ARG A 355 4.48 -1.36 -15.54
CA ARG A 355 3.54 -2.42 -15.95
C ARG A 355 4.26 -3.75 -16.15
N THR A 356 5.38 -3.72 -16.89
CA THR A 356 6.19 -4.90 -17.18
C THR A 356 6.83 -5.45 -15.91
N ALA A 357 7.39 -4.58 -15.07
CA ALA A 357 7.99 -4.94 -13.78
C ALA A 357 6.98 -5.63 -12.86
N TRP A 358 5.79 -5.04 -12.72
CA TRP A 358 4.73 -5.60 -11.87
C TRP A 358 4.25 -6.97 -12.37
N ARG A 359 4.05 -7.13 -13.69
CA ARG A 359 3.62 -8.39 -14.30
C ARG A 359 4.63 -9.50 -14.14
N LEU A 360 5.92 -9.19 -14.26
CA LEU A 360 7.02 -10.15 -14.16
C LEU A 360 7.54 -10.35 -12.72
N GLY A 361 7.04 -9.58 -11.76
CA GLY A 361 7.52 -9.61 -10.38
C GLY A 361 8.92 -9.03 -10.17
N LEU A 362 9.45 -8.26 -11.13
CA LEU A 362 10.79 -7.69 -11.10
C LEU A 362 10.82 -6.37 -10.32
N ARG A 363 11.61 -6.32 -9.26
CA ARG A 363 11.86 -5.10 -8.47
C ARG A 363 13.36 -4.84 -8.37
N THR A 364 13.92 -4.18 -9.38
CA THR A 364 15.34 -3.76 -9.37
C THR A 364 15.49 -2.30 -8.98
N GLU A 365 16.70 -1.88 -8.56
CA GLU A 365 17.01 -0.47 -8.29
C GLU A 365 16.81 0.43 -9.53
N ALA A 366 16.99 -0.12 -10.73
CA ALA A 366 16.70 0.57 -11.98
C ALA A 366 15.18 0.81 -12.15
N VAL A 367 14.34 -0.20 -11.89
CA VAL A 367 12.88 -0.10 -11.95
C VAL A 367 12.37 0.97 -10.99
N LEU A 368 12.86 0.98 -9.74
CA LEU A 368 12.46 1.97 -8.73
C LEU A 368 12.67 3.42 -9.19
N ARG A 369 13.64 3.66 -10.06
CA ARG A 369 13.93 4.98 -10.62
C ARG A 369 13.17 5.24 -11.90
N PHE A 370 13.21 4.34 -12.88
CA PHE A 370 12.53 4.55 -14.16
C PHE A 370 11.02 4.68 -14.03
N GLU A 371 10.39 4.02 -13.06
CA GLU A 371 8.94 4.16 -12.83
C GLU A 371 8.51 5.54 -12.31
N LYS A 372 9.45 6.45 -11.96
CA LYS A 372 9.21 7.77 -11.37
C LYS A 372 9.36 8.94 -12.35
N ASP A 373 9.36 8.69 -13.64
CA ASP A 373 9.50 9.73 -14.68
C ASP A 373 10.78 10.57 -14.55
N LEU A 374 11.93 9.90 -14.69
CA LEU A 374 13.23 10.55 -14.56
C LEU A 374 13.39 11.76 -15.49
N PRO A 375 13.91 12.91 -15.00
CA PRO A 375 14.23 14.06 -15.82
C PRO A 375 15.20 13.74 -16.94
N LEU A 376 14.96 14.22 -18.15
CA LEU A 376 15.79 13.94 -19.32
C LEU A 376 17.28 14.32 -19.13
N VAL A 377 17.55 15.32 -18.29
CA VAL A 377 18.91 15.79 -18.00
C VAL A 377 19.73 14.80 -17.18
N LEU A 378 19.07 13.89 -16.44
CA LEU A 378 19.80 12.87 -15.67
C LEU A 378 20.54 11.91 -16.60
N ALA A 379 20.06 11.68 -17.82
CA ALA A 379 20.78 10.89 -18.80
C ALA A 379 22.16 11.47 -19.14
N ASP A 380 22.28 12.80 -19.22
CA ASP A 380 23.57 13.46 -19.37
C ASP A 380 24.46 13.22 -18.15
N PHE A 381 23.97 13.51 -16.96
CA PHE A 381 24.73 13.34 -15.71
C PHE A 381 25.23 11.92 -15.55
N GLY A 382 24.36 10.93 -15.77
CA GLY A 382 24.74 9.52 -15.71
C GLY A 382 25.82 9.16 -16.70
N LEU A 383 25.64 9.48 -17.98
CA LEU A 383 26.57 9.11 -19.04
C LEU A 383 27.94 9.77 -18.84
N TYR A 384 27.99 11.08 -18.62
CA TYR A 384 29.29 11.78 -18.45
C TYR A 384 30.00 11.38 -17.16
N ARG A 385 29.26 11.04 -16.09
CA ARG A 385 29.84 10.52 -14.86
C ARG A 385 30.44 9.13 -15.05
N ALA A 386 29.72 8.24 -15.73
CA ALA A 386 30.23 6.89 -16.03
C ALA A 386 31.48 6.94 -16.90
N ILE A 387 31.50 7.76 -17.94
CA ILE A 387 32.67 7.96 -18.78
C ILE A 387 33.87 8.41 -17.93
N TYR A 388 33.67 9.43 -17.05
CA TYR A 388 34.72 9.91 -16.17
C TYR A 388 35.31 8.80 -15.31
N LEU A 389 34.47 8.02 -14.63
CA LEU A 389 34.91 6.94 -13.74
C LEU A 389 35.61 5.81 -14.49
N LEU A 390 35.12 5.43 -15.67
CA LEU A 390 35.77 4.42 -16.49
C LEU A 390 37.15 4.87 -16.98
N GLN A 391 37.31 6.16 -17.32
CA GLN A 391 38.61 6.71 -17.71
C GLN A 391 39.60 6.74 -16.54
N GLU A 392 39.14 7.24 -15.37
CA GLU A 392 40.01 7.37 -14.19
C GLU A 392 40.39 6.05 -13.54
N LEU A 393 39.43 5.12 -13.40
CA LEU A 393 39.61 3.93 -12.57
C LEU A 393 40.15 2.73 -13.38
N ILE A 394 39.86 2.66 -14.67
CA ILE A 394 40.24 1.51 -15.48
C ILE A 394 40.98 1.88 -16.77
N GLY A 395 41.25 3.15 -17.03
CA GLY A 395 41.99 3.62 -18.20
C GLY A 395 41.25 3.43 -19.53
N ALA A 396 39.92 3.31 -19.48
CA ALA A 396 39.10 3.14 -20.68
C ALA A 396 39.18 4.37 -21.61
N LYS A 397 39.02 4.18 -22.91
CA LYS A 397 39.11 5.23 -23.93
C LYS A 397 37.79 5.35 -24.67
N ILE A 398 37.36 6.59 -24.95
CA ILE A 398 36.20 6.84 -25.80
C ILE A 398 36.53 6.42 -27.24
N ALA A 399 35.70 5.61 -27.85
CA ALA A 399 35.89 5.05 -29.20
C ALA A 399 34.86 5.53 -30.22
N SER A 400 33.77 6.21 -29.79
CA SER A 400 32.75 6.77 -30.66
C SER A 400 32.42 8.20 -30.28
N ARG A 401 31.64 8.88 -31.12
CA ARG A 401 30.87 10.06 -30.65
C ARG A 401 29.86 9.64 -29.62
N ILE A 402 29.32 10.62 -28.88
CA ILE A 402 28.08 10.42 -28.10
C ILE A 402 26.91 10.40 -29.05
N TYR A 403 26.13 9.33 -29.01
CA TYR A 403 24.83 9.27 -29.65
C TYR A 403 23.78 9.81 -28.67
N ASP A 404 22.96 10.76 -29.13
CA ASP A 404 21.85 11.33 -28.34
C ASP A 404 20.60 11.38 -29.24
N VAL A 405 19.78 10.34 -29.11
CA VAL A 405 18.55 10.19 -29.88
C VAL A 405 17.39 10.63 -29.00
N LYS A 406 16.73 11.72 -29.36
CA LYS A 406 15.58 12.28 -28.67
C LYS A 406 14.32 12.02 -29.48
N SER A 407 13.24 11.73 -28.79
CA SER A 407 11.90 11.72 -29.41
C SER A 407 11.54 13.13 -29.85
N SER A 408 11.04 13.29 -31.08
CA SER A 408 10.71 14.57 -31.70
C SER A 408 9.63 15.41 -30.96
N SER A 409 8.97 14.83 -29.97
CA SER A 409 7.89 15.48 -29.21
C SER A 409 8.33 16.16 -27.91
N LEU A 410 9.61 16.08 -27.51
CA LEU A 410 10.06 16.52 -26.20
C LEU A 410 11.21 17.55 -26.29
N SER A 411 10.86 18.82 -26.42
CA SER A 411 11.73 19.90 -25.94
C SER A 411 11.63 19.95 -24.41
N PRO A 412 12.72 20.10 -23.65
CA PRO A 412 12.63 20.39 -22.23
C PRO A 412 11.85 21.68 -22.05
N LYS A 413 10.59 21.58 -21.63
CA LYS A 413 9.78 22.76 -21.32
C LYS A 413 10.36 23.35 -20.03
N THR A 414 11.14 24.40 -20.15
CA THR A 414 11.43 25.28 -19.01
C THR A 414 10.14 26.02 -18.68
N PHE A 415 9.46 25.58 -17.65
CA PHE A 415 8.31 26.33 -17.14
C PHE A 415 8.79 27.57 -16.39
N SER A 416 8.10 28.67 -16.57
CA SER A 416 8.28 29.84 -15.72
C SER A 416 6.98 30.09 -14.96
N ILE A 417 7.07 30.19 -13.66
CA ILE A 417 5.92 30.30 -12.75
C ILE A 417 5.90 31.73 -12.21
N ILE A 418 4.78 32.40 -12.33
CA ILE A 418 4.58 33.71 -11.70
C ILE A 418 4.24 33.48 -10.24
N PHE A 419 5.04 34.03 -9.35
CA PHE A 419 4.88 33.91 -7.91
C PHE A 419 4.54 35.25 -7.30
N ASN A 420 3.35 35.35 -6.67
CA ASN A 420 2.87 36.57 -6.01
C ASN A 420 2.98 36.40 -4.47
N PHE A 421 3.69 37.35 -3.81
CA PHE A 421 3.95 37.27 -2.37
C PHE A 421 2.68 37.42 -1.52
N ASN A 422 1.76 38.30 -1.89
CA ASN A 422 0.50 38.50 -1.14
C ASN A 422 -0.43 37.29 -1.24
N ARG A 423 -0.48 36.63 -2.41
CA ARG A 423 -1.21 35.41 -2.61
C ARG A 423 -0.60 34.28 -1.77
N ALA A 424 0.73 34.22 -1.71
CA ALA A 424 1.46 33.23 -0.92
C ALA A 424 1.17 33.37 0.58
N GLU A 425 1.19 34.59 1.12
CA GLU A 425 0.86 34.87 2.54
C GLU A 425 -0.56 34.41 2.87
N LYS A 426 -1.53 34.67 2.00
CA LYS A 426 -2.92 34.22 2.17
C LYS A 426 -3.04 32.70 2.11
N PHE A 427 -2.29 32.05 1.23
CA PHE A 427 -2.34 30.60 1.04
C PHE A 427 -1.70 29.85 2.22
N ILE A 428 -0.52 30.32 2.67
CA ILE A 428 0.21 29.74 3.81
C ILE A 428 -0.53 30.04 5.13
N GLY A 429 -1.26 31.15 5.21
CA GLY A 429 -1.92 31.61 6.44
C GLY A 429 -1.00 32.25 7.47
N SER A 430 0.30 32.38 7.15
CA SER A 430 1.34 32.99 7.98
C SER A 430 2.31 33.79 7.10
N LYS A 431 2.91 34.82 7.66
CA LYS A 431 3.83 35.71 6.91
C LYS A 431 5.24 35.11 6.88
N VAL A 432 5.73 34.84 5.68
CA VAL A 432 7.14 34.56 5.39
C VAL A 432 7.70 35.75 4.64
N SER A 433 8.83 36.32 5.07
CA SER A 433 9.38 37.54 4.41
C SER A 433 9.79 37.23 2.97
N ASP A 434 9.57 38.19 2.06
CA ASP A 434 9.89 38.07 0.64
C ASP A 434 11.36 37.71 0.40
N GLN A 435 12.27 38.29 1.19
CA GLN A 435 13.70 37.94 1.13
C GLN A 435 13.96 36.47 1.48
N LYS A 436 13.26 35.94 2.46
CA LYS A 436 13.39 34.53 2.85
C LYS A 436 12.83 33.60 1.80
N ILE A 437 11.68 33.97 1.19
CA ILE A 437 11.08 33.22 0.07
C ILE A 437 12.07 33.18 -1.11
N ILE A 438 12.61 34.32 -1.50
CA ILE A 438 13.60 34.39 -2.59
C ILE A 438 14.82 33.53 -2.28
N LYS A 439 15.33 33.63 -1.05
CA LYS A 439 16.50 32.83 -0.64
C LYS A 439 16.23 31.33 -0.70
N ILE A 440 15.08 30.86 -0.18
CA ILE A 440 14.69 29.44 -0.23
C ILE A 440 14.66 28.95 -1.67
N LEU A 441 14.00 29.68 -2.57
CA LEU A 441 13.89 29.28 -3.98
C LEU A 441 15.26 29.28 -4.68
N GLN A 442 16.15 30.23 -4.35
CA GLN A 442 17.52 30.25 -4.85
C GLN A 442 18.36 29.08 -4.31
N ASP A 443 18.23 28.74 -3.01
CA ASP A 443 18.92 27.62 -2.41
C ASP A 443 18.45 26.26 -3.02
N LEU A 444 17.22 26.23 -3.54
CA LEU A 444 16.69 25.12 -4.36
C LEU A 444 17.08 25.21 -5.85
N ASN A 445 18.02 26.08 -6.21
CA ASN A 445 18.52 26.32 -7.57
C ASN A 445 17.46 26.85 -8.56
N CYS A 446 16.37 27.46 -8.09
CA CYS A 446 15.47 28.19 -8.97
C CYS A 446 16.10 29.51 -9.45
N GLN A 447 15.96 29.82 -10.73
CA GLN A 447 16.33 31.13 -11.25
C GLN A 447 15.18 32.12 -11.01
N ILE A 448 15.50 33.30 -10.49
CA ILE A 448 14.49 34.29 -10.12
C ILE A 448 14.72 35.56 -10.93
N LYS A 449 13.64 36.04 -11.57
CA LYS A 449 13.59 37.34 -12.25
C LYS A 449 12.50 38.18 -11.62
N LYS A 450 12.84 39.41 -11.18
CA LYS A 450 11.86 40.34 -10.63
C LYS A 450 10.94 40.85 -11.75
N LYS A 451 9.62 40.80 -11.54
CA LYS A 451 8.60 41.25 -12.49
C LYS A 451 7.91 42.53 -12.02
N SER A 452 7.55 42.60 -10.73
CA SER A 452 6.98 43.79 -10.09
C SER A 452 7.42 43.89 -8.62
N LYS A 453 6.82 44.77 -7.84
CA LYS A 453 7.03 44.83 -6.38
C LYS A 453 6.47 43.61 -5.68
N GLU A 454 5.38 43.04 -6.20
CA GLU A 454 4.62 41.92 -5.59
C GLU A 454 4.84 40.56 -6.29
N ASP A 455 5.40 40.61 -7.52
CA ASP A 455 5.55 39.41 -8.35
C ASP A 455 7.01 39.14 -8.71
N ILE A 456 7.38 37.90 -8.68
CA ILE A 456 8.60 37.35 -9.25
C ILE A 456 8.28 36.28 -10.28
N LEU A 457 9.16 36.11 -11.26
CA LEU A 457 9.14 35.00 -12.19
C LEU A 457 10.17 33.98 -11.72
N VAL A 458 9.70 32.76 -11.41
CA VAL A 458 10.51 31.65 -10.93
C VAL A 458 10.67 30.63 -12.04
N VAL A 459 11.90 30.25 -12.37
CA VAL A 459 12.22 29.19 -13.32
C VAL A 459 12.85 28.05 -12.55
N PRO A 460 12.13 26.94 -12.35
CA PRO A 460 12.67 25.76 -11.69
C PRO A 460 13.84 25.14 -12.43
N PRO A 461 14.75 24.44 -11.73
CA PRO A 461 15.83 23.72 -12.40
C PRO A 461 15.27 22.54 -13.21
N VAL A 462 15.93 22.20 -14.32
CA VAL A 462 15.47 21.20 -15.29
C VAL A 462 15.33 19.76 -14.72
N TYR A 463 15.91 19.49 -13.56
CA TYR A 463 15.77 18.22 -12.85
C TYR A 463 14.57 18.17 -11.89
N ARG A 464 13.75 19.25 -11.80
CA ARG A 464 12.53 19.35 -10.99
C ARG A 464 11.29 19.44 -11.89
N PRO A 465 10.89 18.34 -12.54
CA PRO A 465 9.70 18.32 -13.41
C PRO A 465 8.38 18.48 -12.65
N ASP A 466 8.40 18.27 -11.34
CA ASP A 466 7.28 18.41 -10.42
C ASP A 466 6.88 19.88 -10.18
N LEU A 467 7.79 20.83 -10.33
CA LEU A 467 7.51 22.25 -10.10
C LEU A 467 6.87 22.88 -11.34
N THR A 468 5.56 22.90 -11.39
CA THR A 468 4.78 23.38 -12.55
C THR A 468 3.78 24.50 -12.20
N LEU A 469 3.33 24.54 -10.95
CA LEU A 469 2.30 25.45 -10.45
C LEU A 469 2.82 26.38 -9.35
N PHE A 470 2.06 27.42 -9.08
CA PHE A 470 2.30 28.32 -7.94
C PHE A 470 2.28 27.56 -6.60
N GLU A 471 1.36 26.62 -6.47
CA GLU A 471 1.16 25.81 -5.28
C GLU A 471 2.35 24.89 -5.00
N ASP A 472 3.02 24.39 -6.05
CA ASP A 472 4.24 23.58 -5.91
C ASP A 472 5.38 24.41 -5.28
N LEU A 473 5.48 25.70 -5.65
CA LEU A 473 6.46 26.61 -5.03
C LEU A 473 6.10 26.94 -3.57
N ILE A 474 4.81 27.01 -3.24
CA ILE A 474 4.37 27.17 -1.85
C ILE A 474 4.79 25.98 -1.00
N GLU A 475 4.60 24.76 -1.51
CA GLU A 475 5.04 23.53 -0.82
C GLU A 475 6.54 23.60 -0.50
N GLU A 476 7.37 23.96 -1.48
CA GLU A 476 8.81 24.09 -1.30
C GLU A 476 9.19 25.14 -0.23
N ILE A 477 8.54 26.29 -0.28
CA ILE A 477 8.77 27.37 0.68
C ILE A 477 8.39 26.93 2.10
N VAL A 478 7.23 26.32 2.26
CA VAL A 478 6.72 25.90 3.56
C VAL A 478 7.57 24.76 4.12
N ARG A 479 7.91 23.78 3.30
CA ARG A 479 8.73 22.63 3.65
C ARG A 479 10.11 23.04 4.16
N ILE A 480 10.80 23.90 3.42
CA ILE A 480 12.14 24.41 3.79
C ILE A 480 12.07 25.41 4.95
N ASN A 481 11.03 26.24 4.99
CA ASN A 481 10.84 27.16 6.14
C ASN A 481 10.62 26.41 7.46
N GLY A 482 9.95 25.27 7.41
CA GLY A 482 9.50 24.45 8.52
C GLY A 482 8.01 24.66 8.80
N LEU A 483 7.24 23.56 8.75
CA LEU A 483 5.81 23.55 9.07
C LEU A 483 5.53 23.93 10.53
N ASP A 484 6.45 23.60 11.43
CA ASP A 484 6.41 23.92 12.85
C ASP A 484 6.44 25.43 13.15
N LYS A 485 6.87 26.25 12.19
CA LYS A 485 6.88 27.71 12.30
C LYS A 485 5.56 28.36 11.88
N ILE A 486 4.59 27.60 11.40
CA ILE A 486 3.27 28.10 11.03
C ILE A 486 2.37 27.98 12.26
N GLU A 487 1.93 29.13 12.79
CA GLU A 487 1.04 29.15 13.95
C GLU A 487 -0.32 28.52 13.61
N PRO A 488 -0.78 27.53 14.39
CA PRO A 488 -2.12 26.99 14.22
C PRO A 488 -3.16 28.06 14.57
N LYS A 489 -4.09 28.31 13.65
CA LYS A 489 -5.20 29.23 13.88
C LYS A 489 -6.51 28.45 14.01
N PRO A 490 -7.37 28.78 15.01
CA PRO A 490 -8.67 28.16 15.12
C PRO A 490 -9.52 28.45 13.89
N ILE A 491 -10.23 27.44 13.43
CA ILE A 491 -11.16 27.58 12.32
C ILE A 491 -12.31 28.51 12.76
N LYS A 492 -12.48 29.62 12.05
CA LYS A 492 -13.65 30.48 12.24
C LYS A 492 -14.78 29.98 11.37
N ALA A 493 -15.80 29.41 11.97
CA ALA A 493 -17.00 28.95 11.29
C ALA A 493 -18.24 29.50 11.98
N LEU A 494 -19.29 29.76 11.20
CA LEU A 494 -20.60 30.05 11.74
C LEU A 494 -21.14 28.78 12.40
N LEU A 495 -21.46 28.85 13.68
CA LEU A 495 -22.14 27.77 14.39
C LEU A 495 -23.53 27.62 13.79
N ARG A 496 -23.75 26.58 13.02
CA ARG A 496 -25.06 26.19 12.51
C ARG A 496 -25.54 24.97 13.28
N PRO A 497 -26.85 24.90 13.64
CA PRO A 497 -27.36 23.65 14.22
C PRO A 497 -27.07 22.47 13.29
N ILE A 498 -26.56 21.40 13.86
CA ILE A 498 -26.38 20.16 13.13
C ILE A 498 -27.76 19.49 12.97
N CYS A 499 -28.23 19.42 11.74
CA CYS A 499 -29.43 18.65 11.41
C CYS A 499 -28.99 17.25 10.92
N PHE A 500 -29.32 16.24 11.70
CA PHE A 500 -29.14 14.86 11.25
C PHE A 500 -30.14 14.56 10.11
N SER A 501 -29.71 13.76 9.13
CA SER A 501 -30.61 13.30 8.09
C SER A 501 -31.74 12.44 8.68
N SER A 502 -32.92 12.50 8.08
CA SER A 502 -34.07 11.68 8.51
C SER A 502 -33.73 10.18 8.46
N GLN A 503 -32.90 9.75 7.51
CA GLN A 503 -32.43 8.38 7.42
C GLN A 503 -31.58 8.01 8.64
N PHE A 504 -30.61 8.84 9.04
CA PHE A 504 -29.81 8.61 10.23
C PHE A 504 -30.62 8.47 11.50
N ILE A 505 -31.64 9.37 11.68
CA ILE A 505 -32.55 9.32 12.81
C ILE A 505 -33.34 8.02 12.81
N LEU A 506 -33.87 7.61 11.65
CA LEU A 506 -34.62 6.37 11.49
C LEU A 506 -33.77 5.15 11.82
N GLU A 507 -32.55 5.04 11.21
CA GLU A 507 -31.66 3.92 11.45
C GLU A 507 -31.24 3.81 12.92
N ARG A 508 -31.00 4.96 13.58
CA ARG A 508 -30.70 5.01 15.01
C ARG A 508 -31.90 4.52 15.84
N LYS A 509 -33.12 4.93 15.49
CA LYS A 509 -34.33 4.48 16.18
C LYS A 509 -34.55 2.97 16.01
N ILE A 510 -34.37 2.44 14.80
CA ILE A 510 -34.48 0.99 14.54
C ILE A 510 -33.42 0.20 15.36
N ARG A 511 -32.19 0.66 15.42
CA ARG A 511 -31.13 0.02 16.24
C ARG A 511 -31.57 0.01 17.73
N GLN A 512 -32.02 1.12 18.24
CA GLN A 512 -32.46 1.22 19.64
C GLN A 512 -33.58 0.24 19.95
N ILE A 513 -34.56 0.11 19.05
CA ILE A 513 -35.68 -0.83 19.22
C ILE A 513 -35.16 -2.28 19.20
N LEU A 514 -34.29 -2.65 18.24
CA LEU A 514 -33.75 -4.01 18.13
C LEU A 514 -32.87 -4.36 19.34
N ILE A 515 -32.03 -3.44 19.81
CA ILE A 515 -31.22 -3.63 21.02
C ILE A 515 -32.16 -3.83 22.24
N ALA A 516 -33.21 -3.03 22.38
CA ALA A 516 -34.18 -3.17 23.47
C ALA A 516 -34.97 -4.50 23.41
N CYS A 517 -35.08 -5.10 22.20
CA CYS A 517 -35.64 -6.43 22.00
C CYS A 517 -34.64 -7.57 22.23
N GLY A 518 -33.40 -7.28 22.67
CA GLY A 518 -32.36 -8.29 22.92
C GLY A 518 -31.64 -8.79 21.69
N PHE A 519 -31.47 -7.93 20.67
CA PHE A 519 -30.66 -8.23 19.50
C PHE A 519 -29.28 -7.62 19.64
N ASP A 520 -28.27 -8.36 19.18
CA ASP A 520 -26.90 -7.92 19.04
C ASP A 520 -26.64 -7.46 17.60
N GLU A 521 -26.05 -6.26 17.42
CA GLU A 521 -25.68 -5.75 16.09
C GLU A 521 -24.41 -6.44 15.61
N VAL A 522 -24.41 -6.91 14.36
CA VAL A 522 -23.27 -7.51 13.70
C VAL A 522 -22.89 -6.73 12.46
N TYR A 523 -21.61 -6.78 12.10
CA TYR A 523 -21.06 -6.17 10.90
C TYR A 523 -20.46 -7.24 10.02
N ASN A 524 -21.01 -7.40 8.82
CA ASN A 524 -20.49 -8.32 7.82
C ASN A 524 -19.84 -7.57 6.65
N TYR A 525 -18.94 -8.23 5.95
CA TYR A 525 -18.38 -7.69 4.71
C TYR A 525 -19.47 -7.57 3.64
N ALA A 526 -19.42 -6.45 2.89
CA ALA A 526 -20.29 -6.24 1.74
C ALA A 526 -19.91 -7.10 0.51
N PHE A 527 -18.94 -8.01 0.65
CA PHE A 527 -18.40 -8.84 -0.41
C PHE A 527 -18.79 -10.30 -0.21
N THR A 528 -19.01 -11.01 -1.33
CA THR A 528 -19.40 -12.43 -1.32
C THR A 528 -18.78 -13.18 -2.49
N SER A 529 -18.64 -14.50 -2.34
CA SER A 529 -18.32 -15.43 -3.44
C SER A 529 -19.55 -15.78 -4.29
N GLN A 530 -20.76 -15.56 -3.78
CA GLN A 530 -21.99 -15.84 -4.51
C GLN A 530 -22.14 -14.84 -5.67
N LYS A 531 -22.40 -15.39 -6.87
CA LYS A 531 -22.62 -14.58 -8.06
C LYS A 531 -23.83 -13.66 -7.86
N GLY A 532 -23.60 -12.36 -7.99
CA GLY A 532 -24.60 -11.30 -7.90
C GLY A 532 -24.57 -10.37 -9.12
N SER A 533 -25.40 -9.35 -9.11
CA SER A 533 -25.54 -8.34 -10.17
C SER A 533 -24.30 -7.43 -10.30
N ALA A 534 -23.61 -7.16 -9.22
CA ALA A 534 -22.44 -6.28 -9.19
C ALA A 534 -21.15 -7.08 -8.89
N LYS A 535 -20.26 -7.14 -9.90
CA LYS A 535 -18.94 -7.79 -9.81
C LYS A 535 -17.84 -6.75 -9.70
N ILE A 536 -16.87 -6.97 -8.79
CA ILE A 536 -15.67 -6.14 -8.64
C ILE A 536 -14.66 -6.52 -9.72
N THR A 537 -14.17 -5.54 -10.45
CA THR A 537 -13.24 -5.76 -11.57
C THR A 537 -11.89 -6.30 -11.11
N ASN A 538 -11.33 -5.75 -10.01
CA ASN A 538 -10.03 -6.14 -9.45
C ASN A 538 -10.18 -6.41 -7.95
N PRO A 539 -10.76 -7.56 -7.54
CA PRO A 539 -10.95 -7.88 -6.14
C PRO A 539 -9.62 -8.21 -5.46
N LEU A 540 -9.49 -7.86 -4.19
CA LEU A 540 -8.33 -8.21 -3.36
C LEU A 540 -8.25 -9.72 -3.11
N ASN A 541 -9.43 -10.39 -3.06
CA ASN A 541 -9.57 -11.82 -2.88
C ASN A 541 -10.50 -12.38 -3.95
N SER A 542 -10.06 -13.39 -4.68
CA SER A 542 -10.83 -14.06 -5.74
C SER A 542 -12.12 -14.72 -5.24
N GLU A 543 -12.20 -15.07 -3.94
CA GLU A 543 -13.38 -15.67 -3.32
C GLU A 543 -14.44 -14.64 -2.90
N GLN A 544 -14.14 -13.33 -2.93
CA GLN A 544 -15.03 -12.25 -2.51
C GLN A 544 -15.13 -11.17 -3.58
N ASN A 545 -15.59 -11.57 -4.75
CA ASN A 545 -15.57 -10.74 -5.95
C ASN A 545 -16.93 -10.18 -6.40
N TYR A 546 -18.00 -10.43 -5.63
CA TYR A 546 -19.32 -9.84 -5.85
C TYR A 546 -19.77 -9.04 -4.64
N LEU A 547 -20.62 -8.04 -4.87
CA LEU A 547 -21.30 -7.32 -3.79
C LEU A 547 -22.54 -8.09 -3.34
N VAL A 548 -22.86 -7.99 -2.03
CA VAL A 548 -24.02 -8.68 -1.43
C VAL A 548 -25.33 -8.10 -1.93
N GLU A 549 -26.31 -8.95 -2.23
CA GLU A 549 -27.67 -8.57 -2.65
C GLU A 549 -28.69 -8.70 -1.51
N SER A 550 -28.30 -9.28 -0.37
CA SER A 550 -29.11 -9.45 0.82
C SER A 550 -28.21 -9.60 2.05
N LEU A 551 -28.69 -9.12 3.21
CA LEU A 551 -27.98 -9.28 4.50
C LEU A 551 -28.24 -10.65 5.14
N LYS A 552 -29.30 -11.37 4.71
CA LYS A 552 -29.71 -12.67 5.29
C LYS A 552 -28.57 -13.71 5.27
N PRO A 553 -27.80 -13.92 4.16
CA PRO A 553 -26.74 -14.93 4.15
C PRO A 553 -25.62 -14.65 5.17
N GLY A 554 -25.28 -13.39 5.40
CA GLY A 554 -24.30 -12.98 6.40
C GLY A 554 -24.77 -13.32 7.82
N LEU A 555 -26.00 -12.98 8.15
CA LEU A 555 -26.63 -13.29 9.44
C LEU A 555 -26.71 -14.80 9.69
N ILE A 556 -27.11 -15.59 8.67
CA ILE A 556 -27.18 -17.06 8.78
C ILE A 556 -25.76 -17.64 9.02
N LYS A 557 -24.76 -17.12 8.34
CA LYS A 557 -23.36 -17.56 8.55
C LYS A 557 -22.88 -17.24 9.97
N ASN A 558 -23.25 -16.09 10.52
CA ASN A 558 -22.96 -15.73 11.92
C ASN A 558 -23.70 -16.65 12.88
N ALA A 559 -24.97 -16.90 12.63
CA ALA A 559 -25.78 -17.79 13.46
C ALA A 559 -25.21 -19.21 13.51
N LEU A 560 -24.82 -19.78 12.36
CA LEU A 560 -24.23 -21.11 12.30
C LEU A 560 -22.93 -21.25 13.11
N LYS A 561 -22.17 -20.17 13.28
CA LYS A 561 -20.98 -20.16 14.14
C LYS A 561 -21.31 -20.14 15.63
N ASN A 562 -22.51 -19.66 16.00
CA ASN A 562 -22.89 -19.42 17.38
C ASN A 562 -23.81 -20.48 17.97
N ILE A 563 -24.52 -21.28 17.16
CA ILE A 563 -25.45 -22.32 17.65
C ILE A 563 -24.80 -23.39 18.54
N ALA A 564 -23.50 -23.60 18.42
CA ALA A 564 -22.78 -24.53 19.28
C ALA A 564 -22.55 -23.99 20.70
N ASN A 565 -22.62 -22.65 20.88
CA ASN A 565 -22.26 -21.98 22.12
C ASN A 565 -23.46 -21.41 22.87
N PHE A 566 -24.58 -21.18 22.18
CA PHE A 566 -25.76 -20.49 22.74
C PHE A 566 -27.03 -21.21 22.34
N SER A 567 -27.92 -21.45 23.29
CA SER A 567 -29.26 -22.03 23.09
C SER A 567 -30.28 -21.04 22.55
N GLU A 568 -30.04 -19.74 22.73
CA GLU A 568 -30.86 -18.65 22.23
C GLU A 568 -29.99 -17.42 21.95
N PHE A 569 -30.23 -16.74 20.82
CA PHE A 569 -29.64 -15.43 20.49
C PHE A 569 -30.43 -14.76 19.36
N ASN A 570 -30.32 -13.44 19.29
CA ASN A 570 -30.90 -12.64 18.20
C ASN A 570 -29.81 -11.73 17.64
N LEU A 571 -29.67 -11.70 16.31
CA LEU A 571 -28.67 -10.90 15.61
C LEU A 571 -29.36 -9.94 14.64
N PHE A 572 -28.80 -8.75 14.44
CA PHE A 572 -29.25 -7.85 13.39
C PHE A 572 -28.11 -7.12 12.70
N GLU A 573 -28.41 -6.61 11.52
CA GLU A 573 -27.47 -5.80 10.73
C GLU A 573 -28.25 -4.70 9.99
N VAL A 574 -27.67 -3.49 9.97
CA VAL A 574 -28.18 -2.36 9.17
C VAL A 574 -27.08 -1.96 8.20
N ALA A 575 -27.22 -2.35 6.94
CA ALA A 575 -26.18 -2.17 5.93
C ALA A 575 -26.76 -1.93 4.52
N LYS A 576 -25.84 -1.64 3.59
CA LYS A 576 -26.13 -1.50 2.17
C LYS A 576 -26.10 -2.86 1.47
N ILE A 577 -27.00 -3.04 0.52
CA ILE A 577 -27.02 -4.14 -0.44
C ILE A 577 -27.00 -3.58 -1.86
N PHE A 578 -26.67 -4.41 -2.84
CA PHE A 578 -26.49 -4.02 -4.25
C PHE A 578 -27.24 -4.98 -5.18
N ASN A 579 -28.52 -4.62 -5.53
CA ASN A 579 -29.36 -5.46 -6.36
C ASN A 579 -30.35 -4.65 -7.24
N PRO A 580 -30.02 -4.33 -8.48
CA PRO A 580 -28.68 -3.97 -9.00
C PRO A 580 -28.22 -2.62 -8.43
N GLU A 581 -29.14 -1.82 -7.89
CA GLU A 581 -28.90 -0.53 -7.27
C GLU A 581 -28.54 -0.69 -5.80
N GLU A 582 -27.83 0.31 -5.26
CA GLU A 582 -27.56 0.42 -3.85
C GLU A 582 -28.85 0.68 -3.06
N LYS A 583 -29.15 -0.18 -2.08
CA LYS A 583 -30.29 -0.04 -1.17
C LYS A 583 -29.87 -0.22 0.27
N ARG A 584 -30.45 0.54 1.15
CA ARG A 584 -30.22 0.41 2.59
C ARG A 584 -31.28 -0.51 3.20
N LYS A 585 -30.82 -1.53 3.91
CA LYS A 585 -31.66 -2.56 4.52
C LYS A 585 -31.37 -2.72 6.00
N VAL A 586 -32.38 -3.16 6.74
CA VAL A 586 -32.25 -3.78 8.06
C VAL A 586 -32.67 -5.23 7.98
N ALA A 587 -31.84 -6.11 8.52
CA ALA A 587 -32.17 -7.52 8.65
C ALA A 587 -31.98 -7.99 10.10
N GLY A 588 -32.77 -8.93 10.54
CA GLY A 588 -32.65 -9.56 11.83
C GLY A 588 -32.83 -11.08 11.74
N LEU A 589 -32.16 -11.80 12.64
CA LEU A 589 -32.22 -13.23 12.77
C LEU A 589 -32.47 -13.61 14.22
N LEU A 590 -33.43 -14.52 14.44
CA LEU A 590 -33.71 -15.09 15.73
C LEU A 590 -33.40 -16.59 15.73
N TYR A 591 -32.81 -17.06 16.83
CA TYR A 591 -32.58 -18.46 17.12
C TYR A 591 -32.99 -18.77 18.56
N ALA A 592 -33.79 -19.81 18.75
CA ALA A 592 -34.06 -20.43 20.03
C ALA A 592 -34.49 -21.89 19.79
N GLU A 593 -34.22 -22.75 20.74
CA GLU A 593 -34.59 -24.17 20.66
C GLU A 593 -36.14 -24.40 20.82
N ASN A 594 -36.89 -23.38 21.24
CA ASN A 594 -38.34 -23.46 21.40
C ASN A 594 -39.11 -23.12 20.11
N LYS A 595 -40.34 -23.59 19.99
CA LYS A 595 -41.15 -23.52 18.76
C LYS A 595 -41.78 -22.15 18.44
N GLN A 596 -41.60 -21.10 19.26
CA GLN A 596 -42.32 -19.82 19.09
C GLN A 596 -41.51 -18.67 18.47
N ILE A 597 -40.34 -18.94 17.91
CA ILE A 597 -39.46 -17.88 17.36
C ILE A 597 -40.12 -17.07 16.23
N PHE A 598 -40.97 -17.66 15.40
CA PHE A 598 -41.66 -16.95 14.33
C PHE A 598 -42.62 -15.88 14.87
N SER A 599 -43.42 -16.21 15.90
CA SER A 599 -44.31 -15.27 16.54
C SER A 599 -43.54 -14.14 17.24
N ARG A 600 -42.38 -14.45 17.86
CA ARG A 600 -41.49 -13.43 18.44
C ARG A 600 -40.95 -12.49 17.36
N ALA A 601 -40.47 -13.01 16.23
CA ALA A 601 -39.98 -12.20 15.12
C ALA A 601 -41.07 -11.26 14.58
N LYS A 602 -42.31 -11.73 14.42
CA LYS A 602 -43.43 -10.88 14.04
C LYS A 602 -43.71 -9.81 15.09
N GLY A 603 -43.65 -10.13 16.37
CA GLY A 603 -43.83 -9.15 17.45
C GLY A 603 -42.76 -8.06 17.42
N VAL A 604 -41.51 -8.39 17.14
CA VAL A 604 -40.44 -7.40 16.97
C VAL A 604 -40.70 -6.51 15.77
N LEU A 605 -41.11 -7.06 14.63
CA LEU A 605 -41.48 -6.28 13.46
C LEU A 605 -42.66 -5.33 13.74
N GLU A 606 -43.72 -5.81 14.41
CA GLU A 606 -44.85 -4.99 14.79
C GLU A 606 -44.45 -3.87 15.76
N LEU A 607 -43.53 -4.13 16.69
CA LEU A 607 -43.00 -3.09 17.56
C LEU A 607 -42.27 -2.02 16.78
N ILE A 608 -41.40 -2.42 15.83
CA ILE A 608 -40.69 -1.46 14.94
C ILE A 608 -41.68 -0.57 14.22
N TRP A 609 -42.78 -1.13 13.66
CA TRP A 609 -43.77 -0.33 12.94
C TRP A 609 -44.54 0.58 13.83
N ARG A 610 -44.94 0.13 15.01
CA ARG A 610 -45.62 0.98 16.03
C ARG A 610 -44.76 2.16 16.42
N GLU A 611 -43.50 1.91 16.77
CA GLU A 611 -42.56 2.94 17.18
C GLU A 611 -42.23 3.93 16.04
N LEU A 612 -42.38 3.53 14.79
CA LEU A 612 -42.23 4.38 13.61
C LEU A 612 -43.57 5.08 13.23
N GLY A 613 -44.66 4.89 13.98
CA GLY A 613 -45.95 5.45 13.69
C GLY A 613 -46.65 4.88 12.46
N ILE A 614 -46.25 3.66 12.04
CA ILE A 614 -46.80 2.95 10.89
C ILE A 614 -48.00 2.11 11.37
N SER A 615 -49.19 2.36 10.80
CA SER A 615 -50.38 1.60 11.16
C SER A 615 -50.27 0.12 10.75
N LEU A 616 -50.47 -0.79 11.71
CA LEU A 616 -50.47 -2.24 11.48
C LEU A 616 -51.53 -2.68 10.46
N SER A 617 -52.66 -1.93 10.32
CA SER A 617 -53.68 -2.23 9.32
C SER A 617 -53.21 -2.10 7.86
N LYS A 618 -52.13 -1.40 7.63
CA LYS A 618 -51.51 -1.26 6.31
C LYS A 618 -50.52 -2.38 5.98
N ILE A 619 -50.11 -3.17 6.98
CA ILE A 619 -49.15 -4.27 6.81
C ILE A 619 -49.90 -5.52 6.35
N ILE A 620 -49.41 -6.10 5.28
CA ILE A 620 -49.98 -7.30 4.69
C ILE A 620 -48.86 -8.35 4.58
N TYR A 621 -49.08 -9.50 5.18
CA TYR A 621 -48.22 -10.67 4.98
C TYR A 621 -48.84 -11.53 3.86
N LYS A 622 -48.03 -11.82 2.86
CA LYS A 622 -48.40 -12.74 1.78
C LYS A 622 -47.21 -13.67 1.52
N ASP A 623 -47.40 -14.93 1.85
CA ASP A 623 -46.32 -15.92 1.90
C ASP A 623 -45.18 -15.40 2.82
N SER A 624 -43.93 -15.44 2.35
CA SER A 624 -42.80 -14.85 3.10
C SER A 624 -42.64 -13.34 2.91
N ASN A 625 -43.48 -12.68 2.09
CA ASN A 625 -43.31 -11.26 1.80
C ASN A 625 -44.14 -10.38 2.76
N ILE A 626 -43.57 -9.23 3.07
CA ILE A 626 -44.17 -8.17 3.87
C ILE A 626 -44.44 -6.98 2.95
N TYR A 627 -45.68 -6.54 2.89
CA TYR A 627 -46.09 -5.37 2.13
C TYR A 627 -46.58 -4.26 3.04
N LEU A 628 -46.26 -3.02 2.68
CA LEU A 628 -46.84 -1.82 3.27
C LEU A 628 -47.74 -1.15 2.21
N GLY A 629 -49.02 -1.36 2.34
CA GLY A 629 -49.96 -1.04 1.28
C GLY A 629 -49.74 -1.89 0.03
N LYS A 630 -49.27 -1.26 -1.08
CA LYS A 630 -48.96 -1.95 -2.35
C LYS A 630 -47.45 -2.23 -2.50
N GLU A 631 -46.59 -1.60 -1.71
CA GLU A 631 -45.17 -1.71 -1.82
C GLU A 631 -44.62 -2.90 -1.04
N LYS A 632 -43.66 -3.63 -1.61
CA LYS A 632 -42.95 -4.71 -0.93
C LYS A 632 -41.95 -4.14 0.03
N LEU A 633 -42.28 -4.13 1.32
CA LEU A 633 -41.39 -3.63 2.39
C LEU A 633 -40.22 -4.57 2.68
N GLY A 634 -40.46 -5.88 2.63
CA GLY A 634 -39.42 -6.85 2.99
C GLY A 634 -39.90 -8.28 2.94
N GLN A 635 -39.21 -9.12 3.69
CA GLN A 635 -39.49 -10.56 3.79
C GLN A 635 -39.24 -11.05 5.21
N ILE A 636 -39.91 -12.13 5.60
CA ILE A 636 -39.70 -12.91 6.80
C ILE A 636 -39.73 -14.41 6.42
N ASP A 637 -38.67 -15.13 6.70
CA ASP A 637 -38.48 -16.52 6.27
C ASP A 637 -38.03 -17.39 7.43
N VAL A 638 -38.29 -18.71 7.32
CA VAL A 638 -37.68 -19.72 8.16
C VAL A 638 -36.51 -20.32 7.39
N ALA A 639 -35.30 -20.05 7.84
CA ALA A 639 -34.08 -20.53 7.22
C ALA A 639 -33.57 -21.80 7.92
N GLN A 640 -33.22 -22.84 7.13
CA GLN A 640 -32.68 -24.12 7.60
C GLN A 640 -33.53 -24.82 8.70
N ASN A 641 -34.83 -24.55 8.72
CA ASN A 641 -35.78 -25.03 9.75
C ASN A 641 -35.37 -24.73 11.22
N LYS A 642 -34.43 -23.76 11.41
CA LYS A 642 -33.87 -23.41 12.73
C LYS A 642 -33.92 -21.93 13.03
N PHE A 643 -33.81 -21.08 12.01
CA PHE A 643 -33.72 -19.64 12.18
C PHE A 643 -34.94 -18.94 11.59
N VAL A 644 -35.39 -17.89 12.25
CA VAL A 644 -36.32 -16.93 11.61
C VAL A 644 -35.53 -15.70 11.23
N VAL A 645 -35.57 -15.36 9.95
CA VAL A 645 -34.79 -14.22 9.40
C VAL A 645 -35.74 -13.27 8.71
N PHE A 646 -35.66 -11.99 9.02
CA PHE A 646 -36.39 -10.93 8.31
C PHE A 646 -35.40 -9.93 7.68
N GLU A 647 -35.87 -9.28 6.62
CA GLU A 647 -35.14 -8.19 5.96
C GLU A 647 -36.11 -7.15 5.43
N MET A 648 -35.90 -5.85 5.73
CA MET A 648 -36.77 -4.75 5.33
C MET A 648 -36.01 -3.61 4.66
N ASP A 649 -36.66 -2.89 3.78
CA ASP A 649 -36.14 -1.71 3.09
C ASP A 649 -36.31 -0.45 3.94
N ILE A 650 -35.20 0.20 4.29
CA ILE A 650 -35.19 1.40 5.13
C ILE A 650 -35.76 2.59 4.38
N ASN A 651 -35.62 2.68 3.07
CA ASN A 651 -36.18 3.81 2.30
C ASN A 651 -37.71 3.80 2.30
N ILE A 652 -38.32 2.61 2.23
CA ILE A 652 -39.78 2.47 2.31
C ILE A 652 -40.26 2.82 3.72
N LEU A 653 -39.56 2.39 4.76
CA LEU A 653 -39.84 2.78 6.14
C LEU A 653 -39.75 4.30 6.33
N LEU A 654 -38.72 4.91 5.77
CA LEU A 654 -38.45 6.35 5.83
C LEU A 654 -39.61 7.15 5.20
N ALA A 655 -40.11 6.70 4.06
CA ALA A 655 -41.19 7.36 3.34
C ALA A 655 -42.56 7.31 4.11
N GLN A 656 -42.75 6.32 4.97
CA GLN A 656 -44.02 6.05 5.64
C GLN A 656 -44.01 6.34 7.14
N GLN A 657 -42.83 6.63 7.74
CA GLN A 657 -42.74 6.94 9.16
C GLN A 657 -43.48 8.22 9.53
N LYS A 658 -44.07 8.20 10.70
CA LYS A 658 -44.66 9.39 11.34
C LYS A 658 -43.94 9.62 12.67
N LEU A 659 -43.00 10.53 12.68
CA LEU A 659 -42.16 10.82 13.86
C LEU A 659 -42.92 11.62 14.95
N VAL A 660 -44.05 12.23 14.61
CA VAL A 660 -44.81 13.01 15.53
C VAL A 660 -46.17 12.32 15.74
N GLU A 661 -46.38 11.82 16.93
CA GLU A 661 -47.69 11.32 17.34
C GLU A 661 -48.64 12.46 17.51
N LYS A 662 -49.84 12.33 16.92
CA LYS A 662 -50.90 13.28 17.16
C LYS A 662 -51.68 12.85 18.39
N TYR A 663 -51.83 13.74 19.36
CA TYR A 663 -52.71 13.52 20.51
C TYR A 663 -54.09 13.15 20.04
N SER A 664 -54.68 12.07 20.58
CA SER A 664 -56.07 11.72 20.47
C SER A 664 -56.66 11.64 21.86
N LYS A 665 -57.88 12.22 21.99
CA LYS A 665 -58.58 12.21 23.27
C LYS A 665 -58.86 10.78 23.75
N ILE A 666 -58.41 10.47 24.95
CA ILE A 666 -58.71 9.18 25.60
C ILE A 666 -60.17 9.19 26.05
N SER A 667 -60.90 8.09 25.80
CA SER A 667 -62.26 7.94 26.27
C SER A 667 -62.29 7.88 27.79
N SER A 668 -63.19 8.68 28.38
CA SER A 668 -63.51 8.66 29.83
C SER A 668 -64.42 7.50 30.23
N TYR A 669 -64.92 6.74 29.27
CA TYR A 669 -65.83 5.64 29.50
C TYR A 669 -65.13 4.28 29.47
N PRO A 670 -65.59 3.31 30.31
CA PRO A 670 -64.96 2.02 30.41
C PRO A 670 -65.10 1.22 29.11
N LEU A 671 -64.10 0.44 28.84
CA LEU A 671 -64.09 -0.56 27.74
C LEU A 671 -64.82 -1.84 28.18
N VAL A 672 -65.44 -2.53 27.23
CA VAL A 672 -66.00 -3.86 27.43
C VAL A 672 -65.30 -4.87 26.57
N LYS A 673 -64.79 -5.94 27.17
CA LYS A 673 -64.11 -7.03 26.50
C LYS A 673 -65.03 -8.23 26.37
N ARG A 674 -65.09 -8.86 25.21
CA ARG A 674 -65.74 -10.13 24.91
C ARG A 674 -64.87 -11.04 24.12
N ASP A 675 -65.00 -12.34 24.37
CA ASP A 675 -64.23 -13.38 23.72
C ASP A 675 -65.14 -14.17 22.78
N LEU A 676 -64.60 -14.48 21.61
CA LEU A 676 -65.23 -15.38 20.66
C LEU A 676 -64.21 -16.40 20.15
N ALA A 677 -64.67 -17.66 20.02
CA ALA A 677 -63.87 -18.68 19.37
C ALA A 677 -64.67 -19.32 18.23
N PHE A 678 -64.11 -19.36 17.07
CA PHE A 678 -64.71 -19.91 15.87
C PHE A 678 -63.88 -21.03 15.26
N LEU A 679 -64.56 -22.08 14.84
CA LEU A 679 -64.01 -23.12 13.97
C LEU A 679 -64.18 -22.68 12.52
N LEU A 680 -63.12 -22.54 11.81
CA LEU A 680 -63.02 -21.96 10.45
C LEU A 680 -62.22 -22.89 9.53
N ASP A 681 -62.48 -22.77 8.22
CA ASP A 681 -61.63 -23.39 7.20
C ASP A 681 -60.20 -22.82 7.25
N LYS A 682 -59.18 -23.65 7.11
CA LYS A 682 -57.75 -23.24 7.14
C LYS A 682 -57.40 -22.16 6.15
N LYS A 683 -58.13 -22.05 5.02
CA LYS A 683 -57.90 -21.02 4.00
C LYS A 683 -58.06 -19.60 4.46
N TYR A 684 -58.94 -19.36 5.47
CA TYR A 684 -59.18 -18.02 5.96
C TYR A 684 -58.13 -17.54 6.95
N THR A 685 -57.59 -16.36 6.71
CA THR A 685 -56.58 -15.77 7.60
C THR A 685 -57.22 -14.92 8.69
N TRP A 686 -56.48 -14.62 9.77
CA TRP A 686 -56.93 -13.64 10.78
C TRP A 686 -57.22 -12.28 10.14
N LEU A 687 -56.47 -11.87 9.12
CA LEU A 687 -56.68 -10.62 8.41
C LEU A 687 -58.05 -10.57 7.73
N ASP A 688 -58.53 -11.68 7.16
CA ASP A 688 -59.81 -11.75 6.51
C ASP A 688 -60.94 -11.57 7.55
N ILE A 689 -60.83 -12.24 8.70
CA ILE A 689 -61.77 -12.15 9.80
C ILE A 689 -61.77 -10.76 10.38
N SER A 690 -60.64 -10.24 10.77
CA SER A 690 -60.49 -8.92 11.43
C SER A 690 -60.98 -7.77 10.57
N LYS A 691 -60.73 -7.78 9.26
CA LYS A 691 -61.22 -6.79 8.29
C LYS A 691 -62.73 -6.76 8.18
N VAL A 692 -63.41 -7.89 8.33
CA VAL A 692 -64.86 -7.97 8.27
C VAL A 692 -65.45 -7.54 9.62
N VAL A 693 -64.96 -8.09 10.71
CA VAL A 693 -65.48 -7.82 12.06
C VAL A 693 -65.32 -6.34 12.45
N SER A 694 -64.18 -5.72 12.15
CA SER A 694 -63.92 -4.31 12.48
C SER A 694 -64.89 -3.32 11.80
N LYS A 695 -65.52 -3.72 10.69
CA LYS A 695 -66.45 -2.87 9.93
C LYS A 695 -67.96 -3.02 10.34
N ILE A 696 -68.23 -4.02 11.17
CA ILE A 696 -69.64 -4.30 11.56
C ILE A 696 -70.24 -3.15 12.41
N ASN A 697 -69.46 -2.66 13.38
CA ASN A 697 -69.95 -1.62 14.24
C ASN A 697 -68.77 -0.66 14.69
N PRO A 698 -69.01 0.69 14.69
CA PRO A 698 -68.00 1.66 15.08
C PRO A 698 -67.62 1.60 16.58
N LEU A 699 -68.36 0.93 17.40
CA LEU A 699 -68.06 0.69 18.82
C LEU A 699 -66.94 -0.37 18.99
N ILE A 700 -66.66 -1.17 17.98
CA ILE A 700 -65.57 -2.10 18.00
C ILE A 700 -64.25 -1.30 17.80
N LYS A 701 -63.51 -1.15 18.88
CA LYS A 701 -62.23 -0.37 18.85
C LYS A 701 -60.99 -1.21 18.57
N TYR A 702 -60.99 -2.44 19.05
CA TYR A 702 -59.82 -3.29 18.95
C TYR A 702 -60.22 -4.77 18.85
N LEU A 703 -59.45 -5.51 18.03
CA LEU A 703 -59.59 -6.95 17.86
C LEU A 703 -58.22 -7.56 18.11
N GLU A 704 -58.16 -8.58 18.94
CA GLU A 704 -56.90 -9.26 19.29
C GLU A 704 -57.06 -10.77 19.18
N LEU A 705 -56.30 -11.39 18.29
CA LEU A 705 -56.20 -12.84 18.20
C LEU A 705 -55.29 -13.34 19.31
N PHE A 706 -55.80 -14.19 20.20
CA PHE A 706 -54.99 -14.71 21.31
C PHE A 706 -54.74 -16.19 21.22
N ASP A 707 -55.52 -16.96 20.43
CA ASP A 707 -55.27 -18.39 20.23
C ASP A 707 -55.65 -18.85 18.82
N VAL A 708 -54.78 -19.72 18.25
CA VAL A 708 -55.04 -20.43 17.00
C VAL A 708 -54.66 -21.89 17.19
N PHE A 709 -55.67 -22.75 17.13
CA PHE A 709 -55.49 -24.18 17.28
C PHE A 709 -55.77 -24.92 15.98
N ASP A 710 -54.80 -25.72 15.48
CA ASP A 710 -54.99 -26.54 14.31
C ASP A 710 -55.71 -27.86 14.70
N CYS A 711 -56.91 -28.05 14.18
CA CYS A 711 -57.75 -29.20 14.54
C CYS A 711 -57.27 -30.53 13.91
N SER A 712 -56.28 -30.54 12.99
CA SER A 712 -55.75 -31.74 12.38
C SER A 712 -54.88 -32.56 13.34
N ASP A 713 -54.40 -32.00 14.45
CA ASP A 713 -53.51 -32.66 15.40
C ASP A 713 -54.24 -33.57 16.43
N HIS A 714 -55.56 -33.62 16.44
CA HIS A 714 -56.33 -34.47 17.37
C HIS A 714 -57.06 -35.62 16.69
N LYS A 715 -56.68 -36.85 17.09
CA LYS A 715 -57.26 -38.14 16.64
C LYS A 715 -58.72 -38.38 17.04
N LYS A 716 -59.47 -37.40 17.48
CA LYS A 716 -60.88 -37.55 17.90
C LYS A 716 -61.79 -36.60 17.11
N GLY A 717 -62.41 -37.11 16.02
CA GLY A 717 -63.52 -36.47 15.34
C GLY A 717 -63.33 -36.30 13.83
N ALA A 718 -63.93 -37.14 13.03
CA ALA A 718 -63.81 -37.22 11.58
C ALA A 718 -64.35 -35.98 10.80
N ASN A 719 -64.87 -34.95 11.47
CA ASN A 719 -65.43 -33.74 10.85
C ASN A 719 -64.59 -32.47 11.00
N LEU A 720 -63.34 -32.57 11.46
CA LEU A 720 -62.50 -31.41 11.77
C LEU A 720 -61.27 -31.28 10.83
N GLU A 721 -61.13 -32.18 9.89
CA GLU A 721 -60.04 -32.15 8.92
C GLU A 721 -60.15 -30.93 8.02
N GLY A 722 -59.03 -30.15 7.83
CA GLY A 722 -59.03 -28.92 7.06
C GLY A 722 -59.54 -27.67 7.80
N LYS A 723 -59.89 -27.78 9.12
CA LYS A 723 -60.38 -26.68 9.95
C LYS A 723 -59.34 -26.26 11.02
N LYS A 724 -59.46 -24.99 11.44
CA LYS A 724 -58.70 -24.42 12.57
C LYS A 724 -59.63 -23.64 13.49
N SER A 725 -59.35 -23.63 14.77
CA SER A 725 -60.04 -22.79 15.75
C SER A 725 -59.29 -21.48 15.93
N MET A 726 -59.97 -20.36 15.81
CA MET A 726 -59.42 -19.04 16.14
C MET A 726 -60.21 -18.44 17.30
N ALA A 727 -59.51 -18.05 18.37
CA ALA A 727 -60.08 -17.35 19.51
C ALA A 727 -59.54 -15.92 19.60
N PHE A 728 -60.42 -14.96 19.74
CA PHE A 728 -60.06 -13.55 19.71
C PHE A 728 -60.87 -12.71 20.65
N HIS A 729 -60.23 -11.67 21.16
CA HIS A 729 -60.87 -10.65 21.97
C HIS A 729 -61.47 -9.57 21.09
N ILE A 730 -62.66 -9.09 21.47
CA ILE A 730 -63.32 -7.93 20.88
C ILE A 730 -63.48 -6.87 22.00
N ILE A 731 -62.86 -5.72 21.76
CA ILE A 731 -62.93 -4.58 22.71
C ILE A 731 -63.84 -3.53 22.14
N TYR A 732 -64.87 -3.27 22.89
CA TYR A 732 -65.90 -2.25 22.60
C TYR A 732 -65.67 -1.05 23.48
N GLN A 733 -65.86 0.16 22.93
CA GLN A 733 -65.75 1.41 23.65
C GLN A 733 -66.50 2.54 22.91
N SER A 734 -67.15 3.40 23.63
CA SER A 734 -67.71 4.65 23.14
C SER A 734 -66.88 5.84 23.63
N MET A 735 -66.85 6.93 22.86
CA MET A 735 -66.28 8.21 23.26
C MET A 735 -67.30 9.12 24.02
N GLU A 736 -68.55 8.73 24.01
CA GLU A 736 -69.68 9.60 24.46
C GLU A 736 -70.44 9.08 25.72
N ARG A 737 -70.39 7.75 25.91
CA ARG A 737 -71.17 7.12 26.99
C ARG A 737 -70.66 5.74 27.39
N THR A 738 -71.10 5.27 28.56
CA THR A 738 -70.93 3.87 28.98
C THR A 738 -71.82 2.96 28.15
N LEU A 739 -71.28 1.81 27.70
CA LEU A 739 -71.98 0.78 26.93
C LEU A 739 -72.74 -0.16 27.86
N ASN A 740 -73.97 -0.55 27.48
CA ASN A 740 -74.73 -1.52 28.26
C ASN A 740 -74.57 -2.94 27.64
N THR A 741 -74.84 -3.95 28.48
CA THR A 741 -74.67 -5.36 28.11
C THR A 741 -75.57 -5.77 26.94
N LYS A 742 -76.83 -5.30 26.91
CA LYS A 742 -77.81 -5.66 25.86
C LYS A 742 -77.38 -5.17 24.48
N GLU A 743 -76.79 -3.98 24.46
CA GLU A 743 -76.21 -3.42 23.20
C GLU A 743 -75.01 -4.23 22.69
N ILE A 744 -74.11 -4.57 23.58
CA ILE A 744 -72.92 -5.39 23.23
C ILE A 744 -73.33 -6.78 22.73
N ASP A 745 -74.32 -7.42 23.41
CA ASP A 745 -74.80 -8.74 23.03
C ASP A 745 -75.48 -8.72 21.65
N LYS A 746 -76.17 -7.59 21.30
CA LYS A 746 -76.67 -7.43 19.93
C LYS A 746 -75.61 -7.37 18.88
N ILE A 747 -74.60 -6.56 19.12
CA ILE A 747 -73.43 -6.48 18.18
C ILE A 747 -72.68 -7.84 18.08
N GLN A 748 -72.58 -8.54 19.21
CA GLN A 748 -71.92 -9.86 19.22
C GLN A 748 -72.69 -10.89 18.41
N LYS A 749 -74.02 -10.89 18.49
CA LYS A 749 -74.90 -11.74 17.66
C LYS A 749 -74.74 -11.42 16.16
N GLU A 750 -74.65 -10.13 15.81
CA GLU A 750 -74.42 -9.72 14.43
C GLU A 750 -73.02 -10.22 13.93
N ILE A 751 -71.97 -10.09 14.74
CA ILE A 751 -70.64 -10.63 14.42
C ILE A 751 -70.71 -12.13 14.18
N ILE A 752 -71.38 -12.87 15.07
CA ILE A 752 -71.55 -14.32 14.93
C ILE A 752 -72.21 -14.66 13.61
N LYS A 753 -73.37 -13.98 13.32
CA LYS A 753 -74.12 -14.17 12.08
C LYS A 753 -73.23 -13.92 10.81
N VAL A 754 -72.52 -12.81 10.78
CA VAL A 754 -71.67 -12.43 9.67
C VAL A 754 -70.48 -13.45 9.47
N LEU A 755 -69.93 -13.93 10.58
CA LEU A 755 -68.86 -14.94 10.50
C LEU A 755 -69.36 -16.31 10.03
N GLN A 756 -70.60 -16.67 10.38
CA GLN A 756 -71.24 -17.88 9.88
C GLN A 756 -71.59 -17.76 8.39
N GLU A 757 -72.18 -16.68 7.95
CA GLU A 757 -72.62 -16.46 6.57
C GLU A 757 -71.44 -16.30 5.61
N LYS A 758 -70.40 -15.54 5.97
CA LYS A 758 -69.30 -15.24 5.06
C LYS A 758 -68.17 -16.27 5.05
N PHE A 759 -67.94 -16.88 6.21
CA PHE A 759 -66.79 -17.77 6.38
C PHE A 759 -67.16 -19.21 6.72
N GLY A 760 -68.44 -19.54 6.81
CA GLY A 760 -68.92 -20.84 7.25
C GLY A 760 -68.46 -21.20 8.67
N GLY A 761 -68.16 -20.17 9.48
CA GLY A 761 -67.61 -20.34 10.80
C GLY A 761 -68.61 -20.97 11.80
N GLN A 762 -68.17 -21.91 12.61
CA GLN A 762 -68.97 -22.49 13.68
C GLN A 762 -68.51 -21.94 15.04
N LEU A 763 -69.40 -21.32 15.79
CA LEU A 763 -69.10 -20.84 17.14
C LEU A 763 -68.78 -22.03 18.04
N ARG A 764 -67.67 -21.96 18.77
CA ARG A 764 -67.34 -22.93 19.82
C ARG A 764 -67.93 -22.42 21.13
N ASN A 765 -68.78 -23.23 21.73
CA ASN A 765 -69.18 -22.98 23.11
C ASN A 765 -68.09 -23.45 24.04
N PHE A 766 -67.60 -22.60 24.92
CA PHE A 766 -66.62 -22.91 25.95
C PHE A 766 -67.26 -23.79 27.04
#